data_9bb26ff2b8be5713dafbe497434f2d06
#
_entry.id   9bb26ff2b8be5713dafbe497434f2d06
#
_cell.length_a   1.000
_cell.length_b   1.000
_cell.length_c   1.000
_cell.angle_alpha   90.00
_cell.angle_beta   90.00
_cell.angle_gamma   90.00
#
_symmetry.space_group_name_H-M   'P 1'
#
loop_
_entity.id
_entity.type
_entity.pdbx_description
1 polymer ?
#
loop_
_entity_poly.entity_id
_entity_poly.type
_entity_poly.pdbx_seq_one_letter_code
_entity_poly.pdbx_strand_id
1 'polypeptide(L)'
;GPLFLDGLSTLSPEAARALKAFKGGPRSYASYGRCLSLAGLETLSPEAAEELAAFPGEALFLGVRELPEAAFRRLMKFQRRLYLPRLARIPAGAAESMADYRGPGLSILGLSTLSRGEAQVLKGLGNRWNGRLPNVKNLSPETAAVLAGVKEANEVVNPAVIPMPKVVRLELDGANLSDEALAEVTRFPGILLLRGLTADTLSDGKLAALAEFKGGALGLDGVTAVSPDLAQRLAMTFATKFLFLDDVTELSPEAARALAEFPGVVSLDGLTELSPELVRALGALQKRSLKGVTALSPEAAAAVVEGFQGGDLTLNLTSLPADTARELAKFNRNSLFLDQLTELSDEAAAALGTCTLTNLWLRGLTDLSPGAAKGLAAIKGRQLGPTLRLDSLRSLSPDAAEALAASDITYVELIGLETLSAGTAKALARSKAFNGSLPSLTELSADAAAALGTFAGSKSGGNKLNLSGLTTLDAEAARGLAAFKGNLELDGLTEIDADTAAALAKCAGPKLSLRGLKTLSAETAEQLAKAKAWDGQLSSLRELSDDAAEALAGFKGTGLLIAAIPLSDRALRALAGFPGSSLYLVVPRLSDEAVRALTAFKGDQLSLAGLHEPPAGLADLLPEFACKKLSLHPWEYYLGSRQPMTTADARLVAAYAARLGKTCVLPGITGFETPAAIEIATTLAASTGSLSIPNLKLVSPRTLTALIEKGNIELPPVEFLELIQDPDGSFTDDFVIPEDFPTRGRR
;
A
#
# COMPACT_ATOMS: atom_id res chain seq x y z
N GLY A 1 8.91 11.54 6.50
CA GLY A 1 7.52 11.99 6.37
C GLY A 1 7.39 13.05 5.30
N PRO A 2 6.20 13.52 4.97
CA PRO A 2 5.98 14.61 4.03
C PRO A 2 6.53 15.93 4.56
N LEU A 3 6.94 16.82 3.64
CA LEU A 3 7.34 18.21 3.93
C LEU A 3 6.27 19.16 3.38
N PHE A 4 5.67 19.94 4.26
CA PHE A 4 4.66 20.93 3.91
C PHE A 4 5.27 22.32 4.03
N LEU A 5 5.35 23.06 2.92
CA LEU A 5 5.83 24.43 2.82
C LEU A 5 4.75 25.30 2.15
N ASP A 6 3.50 25.08 2.54
CA ASP A 6 2.31 25.68 1.91
C ASP A 6 2.16 27.17 2.18
N GLY A 7 2.95 27.73 3.08
CA GLY A 7 3.04 29.18 3.31
C GLY A 7 3.93 29.95 2.31
N LEU A 8 4.66 29.25 1.43
CA LEU A 8 5.52 29.90 0.43
C LEU A 8 4.71 30.29 -0.81
N SER A 9 4.73 31.57 -1.19
CA SER A 9 4.12 32.07 -2.42
C SER A 9 5.09 32.08 -3.62
N THR A 10 6.40 32.08 -3.36
CA THR A 10 7.46 32.05 -4.37
C THR A 10 8.56 31.07 -3.97
N LEU A 11 9.29 30.55 -4.95
CA LEU A 11 10.41 29.63 -4.75
C LEU A 11 11.57 29.99 -5.67
N SER A 12 12.74 30.32 -5.08
CA SER A 12 13.94 30.58 -5.88
C SER A 12 14.53 29.25 -6.39
N PRO A 13 15.33 29.29 -7.48
CA PRO A 13 16.02 28.10 -7.99
C PRO A 13 16.99 27.48 -6.96
N GLU A 14 17.63 28.29 -6.13
CA GLU A 14 18.55 27.85 -5.07
C GLU A 14 17.79 27.11 -3.98
N ALA A 15 16.63 27.63 -3.55
CA ALA A 15 15.76 26.99 -2.58
C ALA A 15 15.20 25.65 -3.15
N ALA A 16 14.78 25.65 -4.43
CA ALA A 16 14.33 24.43 -5.10
C ALA A 16 15.44 23.37 -5.15
N ARG A 17 16.68 23.79 -5.45
CA ARG A 17 17.85 22.92 -5.42
C ARG A 17 18.14 22.35 -4.05
N ALA A 18 18.00 23.14 -3.00
CA ALA A 18 18.19 22.70 -1.60
C ALA A 18 17.16 21.62 -1.21
N LEU A 19 15.93 21.67 -1.74
CA LEU A 19 14.90 20.66 -1.50
C LEU A 19 15.26 19.28 -2.04
N LYS A 20 16.18 19.14 -3.00
CA LYS A 20 16.70 17.83 -3.46
C LYS A 20 17.44 17.09 -2.34
N ALA A 21 18.03 17.80 -1.39
CA ALA A 21 18.71 17.21 -0.24
C ALA A 21 17.74 16.66 0.82
N PHE A 22 16.44 16.90 0.69
CA PHE A 22 15.43 16.41 1.62
C PHE A 22 15.32 14.89 1.55
N LYS A 23 15.87 14.21 2.57
CA LYS A 23 15.91 12.74 2.63
C LYS A 23 14.62 12.11 3.17
N GLY A 24 13.70 12.90 3.73
CA GLY A 24 12.49 12.39 4.39
C GLY A 24 12.79 11.42 5.54
N GLY A 25 11.85 11.25 6.46
CA GLY A 25 11.95 10.22 7.51
C GLY A 25 11.59 8.81 6.97
N PRO A 26 11.82 7.75 7.77
CA PRO A 26 11.43 6.40 7.41
C PRO A 26 9.92 6.31 7.12
N ARG A 27 9.52 5.39 6.24
CA ARG A 27 8.12 5.12 5.89
C ARG A 27 7.31 4.81 7.16
N SER A 28 6.37 5.66 7.52
CA SER A 28 5.25 5.24 8.36
C SER A 28 4.20 4.58 7.47
N TYR A 29 3.42 3.66 8.02
CA TYR A 29 2.34 2.93 7.31
C TYR A 29 1.20 3.84 6.82
N ALA A 30 1.22 5.13 7.10
CA ALA A 30 0.32 6.12 6.53
C ALA A 30 0.82 6.53 5.14
N SER A 31 0.06 6.22 4.17
CA SER A 31 0.08 6.18 2.71
C SER A 31 0.81 7.27 1.88
N TYR A 32 1.59 8.17 2.44
CA TYR A 32 2.35 9.16 1.68
C TYR A 32 3.80 9.16 2.15
N GLY A 33 4.68 8.55 1.36
CA GLY A 33 6.12 8.59 1.53
C GLY A 33 6.71 10.01 1.47
N ARG A 34 7.89 10.20 0.90
CA ARG A 34 8.55 11.50 0.77
C ARG A 34 7.77 12.42 -0.17
N CYS A 35 6.82 13.18 0.34
CA CYS A 35 6.05 14.16 -0.44
C CYS A 35 6.51 15.57 -0.11
N LEU A 36 6.52 16.44 -1.11
CA LEU A 36 6.71 17.88 -0.96
C LEU A 36 5.43 18.60 -1.34
N SER A 37 4.89 19.40 -0.43
CA SER A 37 3.76 20.28 -0.70
C SER A 37 4.22 21.76 -0.69
N LEU A 38 3.88 22.44 -1.77
CA LEU A 38 4.06 23.86 -2.02
C LEU A 38 2.70 24.42 -2.49
N ALA A 39 1.62 24.11 -1.75
CA ALA A 39 0.25 24.46 -2.15
C ALA A 39 -0.04 25.96 -2.15
N GLY A 40 0.76 26.77 -1.45
CA GLY A 40 0.70 28.23 -1.48
C GLY A 40 1.45 28.89 -2.64
N LEU A 41 2.20 28.12 -3.43
CA LEU A 41 3.04 28.68 -4.49
C LEU A 41 2.17 29.32 -5.59
N GLU A 42 2.42 30.61 -5.87
CA GLU A 42 1.68 31.38 -6.88
C GLU A 42 2.38 31.37 -8.24
N THR A 43 3.70 31.41 -8.23
CA THR A 43 4.53 31.46 -9.45
C THR A 43 5.71 30.51 -9.34
N LEU A 44 6.19 30.02 -10.49
CA LEU A 44 7.34 29.13 -10.58
C LEU A 44 8.18 29.48 -11.80
N SER A 45 9.46 29.81 -11.59
CA SER A 45 10.38 30.07 -12.69
C SER A 45 10.78 28.75 -13.41
N PRO A 46 11.21 28.82 -14.67
CA PRO A 46 11.70 27.63 -15.39
C PRO A 46 12.86 26.95 -14.68
N GLU A 47 13.77 27.69 -14.08
CA GLU A 47 14.95 27.18 -13.37
C GLU A 47 14.54 26.43 -12.09
N ALA A 48 13.62 27.02 -11.30
CA ALA A 48 13.07 26.35 -10.13
C ALA A 48 12.25 25.10 -10.50
N ALA A 49 11.53 25.13 -11.62
CA ALA A 49 10.78 23.98 -12.15
C ALA A 49 11.72 22.81 -12.53
N GLU A 50 12.88 23.11 -13.11
CA GLU A 50 13.90 22.10 -13.44
C GLU A 50 14.47 21.43 -12.19
N GLU A 51 14.77 22.24 -11.17
CA GLU A 51 15.25 21.70 -9.90
C GLU A 51 14.19 20.84 -9.20
N LEU A 52 12.91 21.24 -9.23
CA LEU A 52 11.80 20.45 -8.69
C LEU A 52 11.53 19.19 -9.50
N ALA A 53 11.70 19.21 -10.82
CA ALA A 53 11.57 18.01 -11.66
C ALA A 53 12.58 16.91 -11.31
N ALA A 54 13.69 17.28 -10.67
CA ALA A 54 14.69 16.35 -10.16
C ALA A 54 14.52 16.03 -8.65
N PHE A 55 13.41 16.44 -8.01
CA PHE A 55 13.12 16.13 -6.62
C PHE A 55 12.98 14.61 -6.41
N PRO A 56 13.71 14.01 -5.44
CA PRO A 56 13.76 12.55 -5.29
C PRO A 56 12.56 11.94 -4.54
N GLY A 57 11.57 12.76 -4.14
CA GLY A 57 10.39 12.31 -3.39
C GLY A 57 9.37 11.57 -4.26
N GLU A 58 8.34 11.01 -3.63
CA GLU A 58 7.29 10.20 -4.27
C GLU A 58 6.17 11.05 -4.89
N ALA A 59 5.98 12.28 -4.37
CA ALA A 59 4.96 13.20 -4.87
C ALA A 59 5.36 14.67 -4.70
N LEU A 60 4.90 15.50 -5.63
CA LEU A 60 5.07 16.93 -5.65
C LEU A 60 3.71 17.61 -5.83
N PHE A 61 3.34 18.49 -4.89
CA PHE A 61 2.12 19.29 -4.92
C PHE A 61 2.47 20.75 -5.12
N LEU A 62 1.99 21.37 -6.21
CA LEU A 62 2.26 22.77 -6.54
C LEU A 62 0.95 23.54 -6.69
N GLY A 63 0.76 24.60 -5.91
CA GLY A 63 -0.45 25.42 -5.88
C GLY A 63 -0.56 26.47 -6.99
N VAL A 64 0.34 26.46 -7.96
CA VAL A 64 0.39 27.43 -9.06
C VAL A 64 -0.88 27.47 -9.88
N ARG A 65 -1.37 28.68 -10.20
CA ARG A 65 -2.54 28.89 -11.05
C ARG A 65 -2.20 28.97 -12.54
N GLU A 66 -1.03 29.53 -12.82
CA GLU A 66 -0.49 29.68 -14.17
C GLU A 66 0.99 29.29 -14.14
N LEU A 67 1.48 28.73 -15.24
CA LEU A 67 2.88 28.38 -15.42
C LEU A 67 3.37 28.96 -16.75
N PRO A 68 4.58 29.50 -16.80
CA PRO A 68 5.27 29.76 -18.07
C PRO A 68 5.46 28.44 -18.86
N GLU A 69 5.38 28.48 -20.18
CA GLU A 69 5.56 27.30 -21.03
C GLU A 69 6.84 26.54 -20.70
N ALA A 70 7.98 27.25 -20.55
CA ALA A 70 9.25 26.65 -20.22
C ALA A 70 9.25 25.94 -18.85
N ALA A 71 8.59 26.51 -17.83
CA ALA A 71 8.47 25.87 -16.51
C ALA A 71 7.60 24.61 -16.58
N PHE A 72 6.47 24.66 -17.30
CA PHE A 72 5.59 23.53 -17.47
C PHE A 72 6.31 22.36 -18.18
N ARG A 73 7.03 22.64 -19.30
CA ARG A 73 7.83 21.63 -20.03
C ARG A 73 8.87 20.94 -19.16
N ARG A 74 9.51 21.70 -18.26
CA ARG A 74 10.50 21.14 -17.32
C ARG A 74 9.85 20.27 -16.25
N LEU A 75 8.69 20.68 -15.70
CA LEU A 75 7.94 19.87 -14.74
C LEU A 75 7.44 18.55 -15.32
N MET A 76 7.13 18.47 -16.61
CA MET A 76 6.70 17.22 -17.27
C MET A 76 7.79 16.16 -17.31
N LYS A 77 9.05 16.51 -17.01
CA LYS A 77 10.15 15.54 -16.82
C LYS A 77 10.15 14.88 -15.43
N PHE A 78 9.29 15.33 -14.49
CA PHE A 78 9.17 14.73 -13.17
C PHE A 78 8.68 13.29 -13.27
N GLN A 79 9.40 12.34 -12.67
CA GLN A 79 9.16 10.90 -12.83
C GLN A 79 8.31 10.27 -11.71
N ARG A 80 7.69 11.10 -10.86
CA ARG A 80 6.86 10.66 -9.74
C ARG A 80 5.48 11.31 -9.85
N ARG A 81 4.66 11.25 -8.81
CA ARG A 81 3.30 11.83 -8.81
C ARG A 81 3.35 13.34 -8.80
N LEU A 82 2.72 13.99 -9.76
CA LEU A 82 2.64 15.45 -9.88
C LEU A 82 1.20 15.92 -9.72
N TYR A 83 0.99 16.80 -8.75
CA TYR A 83 -0.31 17.41 -8.46
C TYR A 83 -0.24 18.91 -8.71
N LEU A 84 -1.08 19.40 -9.63
CA LEU A 84 -1.26 20.81 -10.00
C LEU A 84 -2.74 21.20 -9.78
N PRO A 85 -3.23 21.20 -8.54
CA PRO A 85 -4.66 21.31 -8.26
C PRO A 85 -5.28 22.65 -8.61
N ARG A 86 -4.49 23.71 -8.79
CA ARG A 86 -4.93 25.08 -9.08
C ARG A 86 -4.62 25.53 -10.51
N LEU A 87 -3.89 24.76 -11.30
CA LEU A 87 -3.51 25.12 -12.66
C LEU A 87 -4.77 25.31 -13.54
N ALA A 88 -5.07 26.55 -13.90
CA ALA A 88 -6.31 26.92 -14.59
C ALA A 88 -6.31 26.57 -16.09
N ARG A 89 -5.13 26.54 -16.72
CA ARG A 89 -4.94 26.22 -18.14
C ARG A 89 -3.55 25.64 -18.39
N ILE A 90 -3.45 24.81 -19.41
CA ILE A 90 -2.16 24.37 -19.93
C ILE A 90 -1.56 25.52 -20.72
N PRO A 91 -0.26 25.86 -20.55
CA PRO A 91 0.37 26.95 -21.32
C PRO A 91 0.28 26.69 -22.82
N ALA A 92 0.04 27.74 -23.59
CA ALA A 92 -0.01 27.66 -25.06
C ALA A 92 1.27 27.05 -25.61
N GLY A 93 1.17 26.08 -26.51
CA GLY A 93 2.32 25.37 -27.09
C GLY A 93 2.95 24.30 -26.20
N ALA A 94 2.54 24.15 -24.93
CA ALA A 94 3.14 23.20 -23.99
C ALA A 94 2.37 21.86 -23.89
N ALA A 95 1.22 21.72 -24.49
CA ALA A 95 0.35 20.54 -24.38
C ALA A 95 1.10 19.24 -24.77
N GLU A 96 1.86 19.27 -25.86
CA GLU A 96 2.62 18.10 -26.34
C GLU A 96 3.65 17.61 -25.33
N SER A 97 4.23 18.51 -24.53
CA SER A 97 5.19 18.13 -23.48
C SER A 97 4.61 17.27 -22.37
N MET A 98 3.28 17.23 -22.20
CA MET A 98 2.64 16.28 -21.28
C MET A 98 2.92 14.82 -21.70
N ALA A 99 3.15 14.55 -22.98
CA ALA A 99 3.53 13.22 -23.45
C ALA A 99 4.88 12.75 -22.90
N ASP A 100 5.74 13.69 -22.48
CA ASP A 100 7.03 13.39 -21.86
C ASP A 100 6.93 12.93 -20.41
N TYR A 101 5.77 13.16 -19.78
CA TYR A 101 5.56 12.75 -18.38
C TYR A 101 5.58 11.23 -18.25
N ARG A 102 6.49 10.73 -17.41
CA ARG A 102 6.69 9.29 -17.15
C ARG A 102 6.29 8.86 -15.74
N GLY A 103 5.87 9.82 -14.89
CA GLY A 103 5.45 9.52 -13.52
C GLY A 103 4.16 8.68 -13.45
N PRO A 104 3.88 8.04 -12.30
CA PRO A 104 2.74 7.14 -12.13
C PRO A 104 1.39 7.87 -11.92
N GLY A 105 1.37 9.22 -11.86
CA GLY A 105 0.11 9.96 -11.66
C GLY A 105 0.25 11.45 -11.85
N LEU A 106 -0.41 11.99 -12.90
CA LEU A 106 -0.59 13.42 -13.15
C LEU A 106 -2.01 13.83 -12.74
N SER A 107 -2.12 14.86 -11.92
CA SER A 107 -3.40 15.46 -11.49
C SER A 107 -3.42 16.95 -11.80
N ILE A 108 -4.39 17.39 -12.59
CA ILE A 108 -4.56 18.78 -13.06
C ILE A 108 -5.99 19.25 -12.85
N LEU A 109 -6.49 19.14 -11.62
CA LEU A 109 -7.89 19.38 -11.26
C LEU A 109 -8.36 20.82 -11.54
N GLY A 110 -7.46 21.79 -11.56
CA GLY A 110 -7.77 23.21 -11.71
C GLY A 110 -8.15 23.64 -13.13
N LEU A 111 -7.94 22.80 -14.14
CA LEU A 111 -8.21 23.18 -15.53
C LEU A 111 -9.65 23.62 -15.73
N SER A 112 -9.83 24.82 -16.29
CA SER A 112 -11.13 25.42 -16.60
C SER A 112 -11.51 25.33 -18.09
N THR A 113 -10.53 25.07 -18.94
CA THR A 113 -10.71 24.88 -20.40
C THR A 113 -9.87 23.71 -20.86
N LEU A 114 -10.33 23.04 -21.91
CA LEU A 114 -9.62 21.93 -22.54
C LEU A 114 -9.86 21.93 -24.05
N SER A 115 -8.80 22.03 -24.82
CA SER A 115 -8.84 21.89 -26.28
C SER A 115 -8.81 20.41 -26.69
N ARG A 116 -9.22 20.14 -27.94
CA ARG A 116 -9.14 18.79 -28.52
C ARG A 116 -7.70 18.25 -28.54
N GLY A 117 -6.69 19.08 -28.80
CA GLY A 117 -5.29 18.68 -28.79
C GLY A 117 -4.82 18.25 -27.42
N GLU A 118 -5.14 19.03 -26.38
CA GLU A 118 -4.84 18.70 -24.99
C GLU A 118 -5.53 17.40 -24.53
N ALA A 119 -6.81 17.23 -24.91
CA ALA A 119 -7.55 16.00 -24.63
C ALA A 119 -6.90 14.78 -25.30
N GLN A 120 -6.36 14.92 -26.51
CA GLN A 120 -5.66 13.86 -27.23
C GLN A 120 -4.38 13.44 -26.49
N VAL A 121 -3.64 14.40 -25.94
CA VAL A 121 -2.42 14.12 -25.15
C VAL A 121 -2.80 13.46 -23.82
N LEU A 122 -3.83 13.95 -23.12
CA LEU A 122 -4.33 13.30 -21.88
C LEU A 122 -4.76 11.86 -22.12
N LYS A 123 -5.47 11.60 -23.22
CA LYS A 123 -5.81 10.23 -23.65
C LYS A 123 -4.55 9.38 -23.86
N GLY A 124 -3.51 9.92 -24.46
CA GLY A 124 -2.23 9.24 -24.69
C GLY A 124 -1.44 8.95 -23.41
N LEU A 125 -1.67 9.69 -22.32
CA LEU A 125 -1.07 9.40 -21.01
C LEU A 125 -1.61 8.10 -20.41
N GLY A 126 -2.83 7.69 -20.77
CA GLY A 126 -3.44 6.48 -20.25
C GLY A 126 -3.50 6.47 -18.72
N ASN A 127 -2.98 5.41 -18.10
CA ASN A 127 -2.96 5.24 -16.65
C ASN A 127 -2.05 6.21 -15.88
N ARG A 128 -1.32 7.10 -16.55
CA ARG A 128 -0.50 8.15 -15.92
C ARG A 128 -1.29 9.42 -15.61
N TRP A 129 -2.54 9.53 -16.02
CA TRP A 129 -3.46 10.61 -15.71
C TRP A 129 -4.63 10.09 -14.85
N ASN A 130 -5.11 10.90 -13.89
CA ASN A 130 -6.15 10.49 -12.94
C ASN A 130 -7.60 10.54 -13.47
N GLY A 131 -7.83 10.96 -14.71
CA GLY A 131 -9.16 11.00 -15.32
C GLY A 131 -10.10 12.09 -14.78
N ARG A 132 -9.62 13.08 -14.04
CA ARG A 132 -10.45 14.07 -13.35
C ARG A 132 -10.29 15.47 -13.93
N LEU A 133 -11.40 16.05 -14.39
CA LEU A 133 -11.51 17.39 -14.97
C LEU A 133 -12.78 18.10 -14.43
N PRO A 134 -12.96 18.24 -13.11
CA PRO A 134 -14.20 18.71 -12.50
C PRO A 134 -14.50 20.20 -12.76
N ASN A 135 -13.53 20.96 -13.24
CA ASN A 135 -13.64 22.40 -13.45
C ASN A 135 -13.64 22.82 -14.93
N VAL A 136 -13.53 21.87 -15.86
CA VAL A 136 -13.55 22.18 -17.30
C VAL A 136 -14.97 22.51 -17.72
N LYS A 137 -15.15 23.77 -18.18
CA LYS A 137 -16.43 24.29 -18.67
C LYS A 137 -16.47 24.28 -20.21
N ASN A 138 -17.69 24.19 -20.78
CA ASN A 138 -17.91 24.32 -22.22
C ASN A 138 -17.08 23.38 -23.09
N LEU A 139 -17.03 22.09 -22.71
CA LEU A 139 -16.35 21.06 -23.49
C LEU A 139 -17.03 20.91 -24.88
N SER A 140 -16.24 21.05 -25.97
CA SER A 140 -16.82 20.83 -27.31
C SER A 140 -17.09 19.33 -27.54
N PRO A 141 -18.10 18.99 -28.43
CA PRO A 141 -18.39 17.60 -28.75
C PRO A 141 -17.16 16.83 -29.27
N GLU A 142 -16.30 17.46 -30.07
CA GLU A 142 -15.08 16.83 -30.59
C GLU A 142 -14.07 16.53 -29.50
N THR A 143 -13.97 17.41 -28.51
CA THR A 143 -13.09 17.18 -27.32
C THR A 143 -13.68 16.10 -26.42
N ALA A 144 -14.99 16.10 -26.23
CA ALA A 144 -15.75 15.09 -25.50
C ALA A 144 -15.54 13.68 -26.10
N ALA A 145 -15.62 13.57 -27.43
CA ALA A 145 -15.38 12.32 -28.15
C ALA A 145 -13.95 11.77 -27.96
N VAL A 146 -12.96 12.65 -27.85
CA VAL A 146 -11.57 12.23 -27.56
C VAL A 146 -11.49 11.66 -26.14
N LEU A 147 -12.09 12.31 -25.15
CA LEU A 147 -12.10 11.86 -23.76
C LEU A 147 -12.86 10.54 -23.58
N ALA A 148 -13.97 10.35 -24.29
CA ALA A 148 -14.73 9.10 -24.30
C ALA A 148 -13.88 7.90 -24.77
N GLY A 149 -12.86 8.15 -25.57
CA GLY A 149 -11.93 7.12 -26.03
C GLY A 149 -10.78 6.78 -25.08
N VAL A 150 -10.75 7.29 -23.84
CA VAL A 150 -9.78 6.93 -22.81
C VAL A 150 -10.04 5.50 -22.33
N LYS A 151 -9.08 4.60 -22.49
CA LYS A 151 -9.21 3.17 -22.14
C LYS A 151 -8.51 2.81 -20.83
N GLU A 152 -7.59 3.66 -20.37
CA GLU A 152 -6.79 3.47 -19.16
C GLU A 152 -6.66 4.80 -18.42
N ALA A 153 -7.12 4.87 -17.20
CA ALA A 153 -6.81 5.95 -16.26
C ALA A 153 -6.64 5.36 -14.86
N ASN A 154 -5.59 5.78 -14.14
CA ASN A 154 -5.32 5.28 -12.81
C ASN A 154 -5.98 6.15 -11.76
N GLU A 155 -7.00 5.64 -11.11
CA GLU A 155 -7.22 5.99 -9.72
C GLU A 155 -6.90 4.75 -8.86
N VAL A 156 -6.02 4.92 -7.87
CA VAL A 156 -5.87 3.97 -6.78
C VAL A 156 -7.15 4.10 -5.94
N VAL A 157 -8.19 3.41 -6.33
CA VAL A 157 -9.33 3.16 -5.43
C VAL A 157 -8.80 2.28 -4.32
N ASN A 158 -8.99 2.71 -3.08
CA ASN A 158 -8.62 1.92 -1.90
C ASN A 158 -9.20 0.50 -2.05
N PRO A 159 -8.36 -0.55 -2.21
CA PRO A 159 -8.83 -1.89 -2.55
C PRO A 159 -9.61 -2.57 -1.41
N ALA A 160 -9.79 -1.89 -0.26
CA ALA A 160 -10.48 -2.44 0.90
C ALA A 160 -12.01 -2.40 0.81
N VAL A 161 -12.60 -1.72 -0.18
CA VAL A 161 -14.06 -1.48 -0.19
C VAL A 161 -14.80 -2.26 -1.28
N ILE A 162 -14.22 -2.52 -2.44
CA ILE A 162 -14.83 -3.41 -3.46
C ILE A 162 -13.69 -3.96 -4.35
N PRO A 163 -13.58 -5.28 -4.60
CA PRO A 163 -12.66 -5.83 -5.58
C PRO A 163 -13.21 -5.55 -6.98
N MET A 164 -13.02 -4.31 -7.48
CA MET A 164 -13.28 -4.01 -8.87
C MET A 164 -12.02 -4.25 -9.69
N PRO A 165 -12.14 -4.82 -10.91
CA PRO A 165 -11.03 -4.80 -11.87
C PRO A 165 -10.65 -3.35 -12.14
N LYS A 166 -9.40 -3.09 -12.57
CA LYS A 166 -8.87 -1.75 -12.92
C LYS A 166 -9.91 -0.98 -13.75
N VAL A 167 -10.74 -0.17 -13.08
CA VAL A 167 -11.84 0.54 -13.75
C VAL A 167 -11.36 1.94 -14.07
N VAL A 168 -11.46 2.31 -15.31
CA VAL A 168 -11.18 3.65 -15.81
C VAL A 168 -12.26 4.59 -15.31
N ARG A 169 -11.89 5.74 -14.74
CA ARG A 169 -12.82 6.79 -14.26
C ARG A 169 -12.62 8.06 -15.07
N LEU A 170 -13.72 8.70 -15.44
CA LEU A 170 -13.77 10.04 -16.03
C LEU A 170 -14.70 10.92 -15.19
N GLU A 171 -14.20 12.06 -14.70
CA GLU A 171 -14.95 13.03 -13.90
C GLU A 171 -14.95 14.37 -14.60
N LEU A 172 -16.15 14.90 -14.88
CA LEU A 172 -16.38 16.14 -15.64
C LEU A 172 -17.40 17.04 -14.93
N ASP A 173 -17.36 18.36 -15.27
CA ASP A 173 -18.44 19.30 -14.92
C ASP A 173 -19.64 19.04 -15.84
N GLY A 174 -20.62 18.28 -15.35
CA GLY A 174 -21.81 17.90 -16.11
C GLY A 174 -22.80 19.05 -16.34
N ALA A 175 -22.82 20.06 -15.44
CA ALA A 175 -23.74 21.18 -15.53
C ALA A 175 -23.51 22.00 -16.81
N ASN A 176 -22.26 22.18 -17.21
CA ASN A 176 -21.83 23.00 -18.33
C ASN A 176 -21.61 22.22 -19.65
N LEU A 177 -21.92 20.91 -19.67
CA LEU A 177 -21.92 20.15 -20.93
C LEU A 177 -23.16 20.44 -21.75
N SER A 178 -22.99 20.64 -23.08
CA SER A 178 -24.13 20.61 -24.03
C SER A 178 -24.62 19.17 -24.18
N ASP A 179 -25.86 19.02 -24.69
CA ASP A 179 -26.47 17.70 -24.92
C ASP A 179 -25.61 16.87 -25.92
N GLU A 180 -25.02 17.51 -26.93
CA GLU A 180 -24.15 16.86 -27.92
C GLU A 180 -22.82 16.44 -27.32
N ALA A 181 -22.19 17.28 -26.47
CA ALA A 181 -20.95 16.93 -25.79
C ALA A 181 -21.19 15.77 -24.81
N LEU A 182 -22.31 15.78 -24.11
CA LEU A 182 -22.71 14.71 -23.21
C LEU A 182 -22.95 13.40 -23.97
N ALA A 183 -23.63 13.44 -25.12
CA ALA A 183 -23.83 12.26 -25.97
C ALA A 183 -22.50 11.62 -26.43
N GLU A 184 -21.46 12.41 -26.66
CA GLU A 184 -20.13 11.88 -26.96
C GLU A 184 -19.49 11.25 -25.74
N VAL A 185 -19.58 11.88 -24.54
CA VAL A 185 -19.01 11.37 -23.30
C VAL A 185 -19.64 10.04 -22.87
N THR A 186 -20.93 9.84 -23.16
CA THR A 186 -21.64 8.58 -22.79
C THR A 186 -21.12 7.32 -23.50
N ARG A 187 -20.26 7.47 -24.51
CA ARG A 187 -19.53 6.35 -25.12
C ARG A 187 -18.37 5.85 -24.25
N PHE A 188 -18.07 6.52 -23.13
CA PHE A 188 -17.01 6.13 -22.22
C PHE A 188 -17.33 4.79 -21.52
N PRO A 189 -16.44 3.79 -21.54
CA PRO A 189 -16.78 2.44 -21.07
C PRO A 189 -16.63 2.22 -19.57
N GLY A 190 -16.07 3.19 -18.82
CA GLY A 190 -15.71 3.08 -17.41
C GLY A 190 -16.74 3.66 -16.45
N ILE A 191 -16.24 4.28 -15.37
CA ILE A 191 -17.03 5.05 -14.40
C ILE A 191 -17.08 6.50 -14.88
N LEU A 192 -18.27 7.00 -15.18
CA LEU A 192 -18.50 8.39 -15.54
C LEU A 192 -19.11 9.12 -14.34
N LEU A 193 -18.44 10.18 -13.86
CA LEU A 193 -18.93 11.05 -12.81
C LEU A 193 -19.18 12.44 -13.38
N LEU A 194 -20.40 12.92 -13.28
CA LEU A 194 -20.83 14.21 -13.77
C LEU A 194 -21.18 15.09 -12.57
N ARG A 195 -20.35 16.11 -12.32
CA ARG A 195 -20.52 17.04 -11.22
C ARG A 195 -21.40 18.22 -11.58
N GLY A 196 -21.95 18.86 -10.55
CA GLY A 196 -22.69 20.11 -10.67
C GLY A 196 -24.05 19.96 -11.37
N LEU A 197 -24.50 18.74 -11.69
CA LEU A 197 -25.84 18.50 -12.19
C LEU A 197 -26.85 18.74 -11.06
N THR A 198 -27.92 19.48 -11.40
CA THR A 198 -29.09 19.66 -10.52
C THR A 198 -30.32 19.14 -11.26
N ALA A 199 -31.43 18.98 -10.55
CA ALA A 199 -32.70 18.59 -11.19
C ALA A 199 -33.07 19.54 -12.35
N ASP A 200 -32.81 20.84 -12.18
CA ASP A 200 -33.10 21.87 -13.19
C ASP A 200 -32.14 21.84 -14.40
N THR A 201 -30.91 21.37 -14.22
CA THR A 201 -29.91 21.28 -15.30
C THR A 201 -29.96 19.95 -16.05
N LEU A 202 -30.68 18.95 -15.53
CA LEU A 202 -30.96 17.67 -16.19
C LEU A 202 -32.11 17.82 -17.18
N SER A 203 -31.84 18.47 -18.32
CA SER A 203 -32.79 18.59 -19.42
C SER A 203 -33.19 17.22 -20.01
N ASP A 204 -34.31 17.18 -20.72
CA ASP A 204 -34.75 15.98 -21.46
C ASP A 204 -33.67 15.51 -22.45
N GLY A 205 -32.95 16.45 -23.09
CA GLY A 205 -31.84 16.14 -23.99
C GLY A 205 -30.66 15.49 -23.27
N LYS A 206 -30.30 16.01 -22.10
CA LYS A 206 -29.23 15.39 -21.27
C LYS A 206 -29.63 14.00 -20.77
N LEU A 207 -30.87 13.82 -20.33
CA LEU A 207 -31.37 12.52 -19.91
C LEU A 207 -31.38 11.51 -21.07
N ALA A 208 -31.79 11.93 -22.26
CA ALA A 208 -31.74 11.09 -23.47
C ALA A 208 -30.30 10.72 -23.84
N ALA A 209 -29.35 11.67 -23.74
CA ALA A 209 -27.96 11.39 -23.97
C ALA A 209 -27.38 10.38 -22.92
N LEU A 210 -27.69 10.58 -21.64
CA LEU A 210 -27.27 9.70 -20.56
C LEU A 210 -27.85 8.28 -20.67
N ALA A 211 -29.04 8.15 -21.28
CA ALA A 211 -29.68 6.86 -21.56
C ALA A 211 -28.82 5.90 -22.41
N GLU A 212 -28.01 6.47 -23.28
CA GLU A 212 -27.11 5.71 -24.14
C GLU A 212 -25.84 5.25 -23.43
N PHE A 213 -25.62 5.64 -22.15
CA PHE A 213 -24.44 5.25 -21.40
C PHE A 213 -24.46 3.75 -21.06
N LYS A 214 -23.47 3.04 -21.57
CA LYS A 214 -23.26 1.58 -21.37
C LYS A 214 -22.05 1.25 -20.52
N GLY A 215 -21.46 2.26 -19.86
CA GLY A 215 -20.31 2.07 -18.98
C GLY A 215 -20.66 1.35 -17.67
N GLY A 216 -19.62 1.12 -16.86
CA GLY A 216 -19.76 0.33 -15.64
C GLY A 216 -20.57 1.02 -14.53
N ALA A 217 -20.42 2.34 -14.38
CA ALA A 217 -21.11 3.12 -13.35
C ALA A 217 -21.30 4.57 -13.78
N LEU A 218 -22.40 5.17 -13.36
CA LEU A 218 -22.74 6.58 -13.58
C LEU A 218 -22.93 7.27 -12.22
N GLY A 219 -22.24 8.42 -12.02
CA GLY A 219 -22.46 9.30 -10.87
C GLY A 219 -23.02 10.63 -11.32
N LEU A 220 -24.05 11.10 -10.63
CA LEU A 220 -24.73 12.37 -10.84
C LEU A 220 -24.54 13.25 -9.60
N ASP A 221 -23.28 13.71 -9.41
CA ASP A 221 -22.91 14.55 -8.27
C ASP A 221 -23.53 15.94 -8.40
N GLY A 222 -24.19 16.42 -7.34
CA GLY A 222 -24.91 17.69 -7.30
C GLY A 222 -26.42 17.56 -7.40
N VAL A 223 -26.97 16.39 -7.71
CA VAL A 223 -28.41 16.12 -7.63
C VAL A 223 -28.77 15.92 -6.17
N THR A 224 -29.35 16.94 -5.52
CA THR A 224 -29.70 16.93 -4.09
C THR A 224 -31.10 16.40 -3.81
N ALA A 225 -32.00 16.47 -4.81
CA ALA A 225 -33.35 15.95 -4.72
C ALA A 225 -33.76 15.27 -6.04
N VAL A 226 -34.50 14.17 -5.91
CA VAL A 226 -34.98 13.38 -7.06
C VAL A 226 -36.53 13.36 -7.05
N SER A 227 -37.13 13.97 -8.06
CA SER A 227 -38.58 13.89 -8.25
C SER A 227 -39.00 12.48 -8.69
N PRO A 228 -40.28 12.09 -8.50
CA PRO A 228 -40.79 10.79 -8.94
C PRO A 228 -40.62 10.57 -10.46
N ASP A 229 -40.82 11.61 -11.29
CA ASP A 229 -40.61 11.54 -12.73
C ASP A 229 -39.13 11.32 -13.08
N LEU A 230 -38.21 12.07 -12.46
CA LEU A 230 -36.77 11.88 -12.64
C LEU A 230 -36.33 10.47 -12.19
N ALA A 231 -36.82 10.02 -11.04
CA ALA A 231 -36.54 8.67 -10.53
C ALA A 231 -36.98 7.57 -11.51
N GLN A 232 -38.18 7.71 -12.09
CA GLN A 232 -38.70 6.76 -13.06
C GLN A 232 -37.86 6.74 -14.34
N ARG A 233 -37.46 7.90 -14.84
CA ARG A 233 -36.62 8.02 -16.01
C ARG A 233 -35.24 7.40 -15.75
N LEU A 234 -34.61 7.68 -14.60
CA LEU A 234 -33.34 7.07 -14.23
C LEU A 234 -33.46 5.54 -14.16
N ALA A 235 -34.52 5.03 -13.57
CA ALA A 235 -34.73 3.59 -13.41
C ALA A 235 -34.97 2.85 -14.73
N MET A 236 -35.76 3.46 -15.64
CA MET A 236 -36.14 2.83 -16.90
C MET A 236 -35.10 3.00 -18.02
N THR A 237 -34.26 4.01 -17.91
CA THR A 237 -33.40 4.45 -19.00
C THR A 237 -31.98 3.88 -18.88
N PHE A 238 -31.49 3.67 -17.68
CA PHE A 238 -30.10 3.27 -17.49
C PHE A 238 -29.89 1.77 -17.35
N ALA A 239 -28.98 1.24 -18.17
CA ALA A 239 -28.55 -0.16 -18.14
C ALA A 239 -27.23 -0.35 -17.34
N THR A 240 -26.79 0.64 -16.58
CA THR A 240 -25.56 0.58 -15.80
C THR A 240 -25.68 -0.35 -14.59
N LYS A 241 -24.56 -0.90 -14.14
CA LYS A 241 -24.54 -1.73 -12.93
C LYS A 241 -24.64 -0.92 -11.63
N PHE A 242 -24.15 0.32 -11.65
CA PHE A 242 -24.11 1.21 -10.49
C PHE A 242 -24.55 2.62 -10.88
N LEU A 243 -25.41 3.21 -10.05
CA LEU A 243 -25.85 4.59 -10.12
C LEU A 243 -25.52 5.28 -8.79
N PHE A 244 -24.66 6.31 -8.82
CA PHE A 244 -24.31 7.09 -7.63
C PHE A 244 -25.15 8.37 -7.61
N LEU A 245 -25.94 8.54 -6.55
CA LEU A 245 -26.78 9.69 -6.22
C LEU A 245 -26.43 10.13 -4.78
N ASP A 246 -25.10 10.27 -4.51
CA ASP A 246 -24.59 10.42 -3.16
C ASP A 246 -24.82 11.82 -2.57
N ASP A 247 -25.21 12.79 -3.39
CA ASP A 247 -25.59 14.15 -2.94
C ASP A 247 -27.10 14.29 -2.65
N VAL A 248 -27.91 13.25 -2.90
CA VAL A 248 -29.33 13.26 -2.61
C VAL A 248 -29.54 13.24 -1.10
N THR A 249 -30.08 14.34 -0.56
CA THR A 249 -30.38 14.52 0.86
C THR A 249 -31.87 14.33 1.17
N GLU A 250 -32.73 14.48 0.14
CA GLU A 250 -34.18 14.32 0.26
C GLU A 250 -34.71 13.40 -0.83
N LEU A 251 -35.52 12.42 -0.44
CA LEU A 251 -36.14 11.47 -1.35
C LEU A 251 -37.56 11.15 -0.88
N SER A 252 -38.55 11.41 -1.73
CA SER A 252 -39.93 11.03 -1.41
C SER A 252 -40.15 9.52 -1.54
N PRO A 253 -41.13 8.93 -0.83
CA PRO A 253 -41.45 7.52 -0.99
C PRO A 253 -41.87 7.15 -2.43
N GLU A 254 -42.48 8.06 -3.16
CA GLU A 254 -42.86 7.87 -4.58
C GLU A 254 -41.63 7.78 -5.47
N ALA A 255 -40.67 8.70 -5.29
CA ALA A 255 -39.39 8.67 -6.03
C ALA A 255 -38.58 7.41 -5.65
N ALA A 256 -38.60 7.02 -4.38
CA ALA A 256 -37.93 5.81 -3.93
C ALA A 256 -38.51 4.53 -4.58
N ARG A 257 -39.85 4.43 -4.72
CA ARG A 257 -40.51 3.31 -5.44
C ARG A 257 -40.05 3.24 -6.88
N ALA A 258 -39.99 4.41 -7.55
CA ALA A 258 -39.50 4.46 -8.92
C ALA A 258 -38.01 4.02 -9.03
N LEU A 259 -37.13 4.50 -8.15
CA LEU A 259 -35.74 4.04 -8.09
C LEU A 259 -35.59 2.56 -7.72
N ALA A 260 -36.57 1.98 -7.03
CA ALA A 260 -36.55 0.56 -6.69
C ALA A 260 -36.60 -0.35 -7.94
N GLU A 261 -37.15 0.13 -9.04
CA GLU A 261 -37.19 -0.57 -10.32
C GLU A 261 -35.83 -0.58 -11.05
N PHE A 262 -34.84 0.21 -10.58
CA PHE A 262 -33.50 0.21 -11.18
C PHE A 262 -32.84 -1.16 -10.98
N PRO A 263 -32.38 -1.82 -12.09
CA PRO A 263 -31.90 -3.20 -12.02
C PRO A 263 -30.55 -3.37 -11.30
N GLY A 264 -29.75 -2.30 -11.21
CA GLY A 264 -28.43 -2.29 -10.60
C GLY A 264 -28.42 -1.86 -9.13
N VAL A 265 -27.26 -1.46 -8.66
CA VAL A 265 -27.03 -0.89 -7.33
C VAL A 265 -27.17 0.64 -7.42
N VAL A 266 -27.98 1.23 -6.54
CA VAL A 266 -28.08 2.68 -6.37
C VAL A 266 -27.40 3.08 -5.07
N SER A 267 -26.46 4.02 -5.13
CA SER A 267 -25.88 4.66 -3.96
C SER A 267 -26.68 5.93 -3.63
N LEU A 268 -27.11 6.03 -2.38
CA LEU A 268 -27.87 7.13 -1.79
C LEU A 268 -27.18 7.56 -0.48
N ASP A 269 -25.86 7.63 -0.50
CA ASP A 269 -25.04 7.89 0.69
C ASP A 269 -25.22 9.32 1.25
N GLY A 270 -25.92 10.22 0.53
CA GLY A 270 -26.31 11.56 1.00
C GLY A 270 -27.52 11.57 1.95
N LEU A 271 -28.33 10.52 1.96
CA LEU A 271 -29.47 10.43 2.88
C LEU A 271 -28.97 10.23 4.32
N THR A 272 -29.34 11.14 5.23
CA THR A 272 -28.93 11.11 6.64
C THR A 272 -29.98 10.49 7.56
N GLU A 273 -31.25 10.53 7.14
CA GLU A 273 -32.38 9.99 7.88
C GLU A 273 -33.30 9.18 6.96
N LEU A 274 -33.97 8.17 7.52
CA LEU A 274 -34.91 7.34 6.79
C LEU A 274 -36.24 7.26 7.54
N SER A 275 -37.34 7.64 6.85
CA SER A 275 -38.69 7.30 7.37
C SER A 275 -39.02 5.84 7.07
N PRO A 276 -39.91 5.20 7.85
CA PRO A 276 -40.34 3.83 7.60
C PRO A 276 -40.97 3.65 6.21
N GLU A 277 -41.71 4.66 5.73
CA GLU A 277 -42.33 4.68 4.40
C GLU A 277 -41.27 4.71 3.28
N LEU A 278 -40.21 5.52 3.47
CA LEU A 278 -39.09 5.60 2.53
C LEU A 278 -38.34 4.26 2.45
N VAL A 279 -38.07 3.64 3.58
CA VAL A 279 -37.40 2.32 3.62
C VAL A 279 -38.21 1.27 2.86
N ARG A 280 -39.54 1.19 3.13
CA ARG A 280 -40.43 0.24 2.42
C ARG A 280 -40.51 0.54 0.92
N ALA A 281 -40.45 1.81 0.56
CA ALA A 281 -40.47 2.27 -0.84
C ALA A 281 -39.19 1.91 -1.60
N LEU A 282 -38.02 1.96 -0.96
CA LEU A 282 -36.73 1.59 -1.56
C LEU A 282 -36.64 0.09 -1.91
N GLY A 283 -37.50 -0.75 -1.37
CA GLY A 283 -37.61 -2.17 -1.72
C GLY A 283 -36.37 -2.97 -1.38
N ALA A 284 -35.72 -3.55 -2.40
CA ALA A 284 -34.55 -4.42 -2.23
C ALA A 284 -33.30 -3.66 -1.70
N LEU A 285 -33.22 -3.42 -0.39
CA LEU A 285 -32.19 -2.62 0.26
C LEU A 285 -30.76 -3.15 0.03
N GLN A 286 -30.58 -4.45 -0.22
CA GLN A 286 -29.26 -5.01 -0.56
C GLN A 286 -28.66 -4.43 -1.85
N LYS A 287 -29.46 -3.77 -2.70
CA LYS A 287 -29.04 -3.07 -3.89
C LYS A 287 -28.92 -1.55 -3.65
N ARG A 288 -28.93 -1.11 -2.39
CA ARG A 288 -28.83 0.30 -2.02
C ARG A 288 -27.65 0.51 -1.08
N SER A 289 -26.86 1.55 -1.29
CA SER A 289 -25.90 2.04 -0.33
C SER A 289 -26.55 3.20 0.44
N LEU A 290 -26.48 3.14 1.77
CA LEU A 290 -27.12 4.09 2.67
C LEU A 290 -26.14 4.50 3.78
N LYS A 291 -24.88 4.73 3.43
CA LYS A 291 -23.81 5.02 4.39
C LYS A 291 -23.96 6.37 5.09
N GLY A 292 -24.75 7.30 4.51
CA GLY A 292 -25.03 8.59 5.12
C GLY A 292 -26.01 8.55 6.27
N VAL A 293 -26.72 7.44 6.45
CA VAL A 293 -27.75 7.32 7.50
C VAL A 293 -27.07 7.30 8.88
N THR A 294 -27.24 8.39 9.64
CA THR A 294 -26.64 8.60 10.97
C THR A 294 -27.58 8.37 12.14
N ALA A 295 -28.89 8.35 11.87
CA ALA A 295 -29.94 8.08 12.87
C ALA A 295 -31.08 7.25 12.27
N LEU A 296 -31.71 6.42 13.07
CA LEU A 296 -32.90 5.65 12.74
C LEU A 296 -33.90 5.66 13.89
N SER A 297 -35.20 5.87 13.56
CA SER A 297 -36.27 5.56 14.49
C SER A 297 -36.41 4.04 14.64
N PRO A 298 -37.06 3.54 15.74
CA PRO A 298 -37.34 2.12 15.88
C PRO A 298 -38.15 1.55 14.69
N GLU A 299 -39.15 2.29 14.21
CA GLU A 299 -40.02 1.88 13.11
C GLU A 299 -39.24 1.82 11.78
N ALA A 300 -38.31 2.77 11.56
CA ALA A 300 -37.41 2.74 10.40
C ALA A 300 -36.41 1.57 10.48
N ALA A 301 -35.91 1.28 11.66
CA ALA A 301 -35.03 0.14 11.90
C ALA A 301 -35.73 -1.20 11.63
N ALA A 302 -36.98 -1.33 12.08
CA ALA A 302 -37.82 -2.48 11.78
C ALA A 302 -38.00 -2.65 10.27
N ALA A 303 -38.34 -1.57 9.56
CA ALA A 303 -38.51 -1.60 8.10
C ALA A 303 -37.19 -1.96 7.38
N VAL A 304 -36.04 -1.48 7.86
CA VAL A 304 -34.70 -1.86 7.33
C VAL A 304 -34.47 -3.36 7.46
N VAL A 305 -34.75 -3.92 8.64
CA VAL A 305 -34.55 -5.36 8.91
C VAL A 305 -35.50 -6.21 8.06
N GLU A 306 -36.75 -5.82 7.92
CA GLU A 306 -37.74 -6.50 7.07
C GLU A 306 -37.36 -6.47 5.59
N GLY A 307 -36.99 -5.27 5.10
CA GLY A 307 -36.73 -5.05 3.66
C GLY A 307 -35.34 -5.52 3.20
N PHE A 308 -34.38 -5.64 4.11
CA PHE A 308 -33.02 -6.02 3.75
C PHE A 308 -32.87 -7.53 3.53
N GLN A 309 -32.53 -7.93 2.30
CA GLN A 309 -32.35 -9.35 1.94
C GLN A 309 -30.87 -9.79 1.83
N GLY A 310 -29.92 -8.87 1.95
CA GLY A 310 -28.49 -9.15 1.91
C GLY A 310 -27.96 -9.85 3.17
N GLY A 311 -26.74 -10.35 3.12
CA GLY A 311 -26.06 -10.97 4.27
C GLY A 311 -25.52 -9.94 5.26
N ASP A 312 -24.99 -8.84 4.75
CA ASP A 312 -24.20 -7.84 5.49
C ASP A 312 -24.90 -6.49 5.45
N LEU A 313 -25.29 -5.96 6.61
CA LEU A 313 -25.93 -4.65 6.76
C LEU A 313 -24.94 -3.66 7.36
N THR A 314 -24.68 -2.57 6.65
CA THR A 314 -23.85 -1.46 7.11
C THR A 314 -24.70 -0.22 7.34
N LEU A 315 -24.63 0.33 8.55
CA LEU A 315 -25.28 1.57 8.95
C LEU A 315 -24.25 2.47 9.66
N ASN A 316 -24.21 3.73 9.28
CA ASN A 316 -23.28 4.71 9.88
C ASN A 316 -23.91 5.46 11.07
N LEU A 317 -24.72 4.78 11.86
CA LEU A 317 -25.37 5.37 13.04
C LEU A 317 -24.32 5.94 13.99
N THR A 318 -24.52 7.18 14.40
CA THR A 318 -23.68 7.84 15.41
C THR A 318 -24.24 7.68 16.83
N SER A 319 -25.54 7.33 16.94
CA SER A 319 -26.21 6.99 18.19
C SER A 319 -27.15 5.80 18.01
N LEU A 320 -27.35 5.02 19.05
CA LEU A 320 -28.23 3.85 19.00
C LEU A 320 -29.13 3.77 20.27
N PRO A 321 -30.36 4.34 20.22
CA PRO A 321 -31.32 4.16 21.27
C PRO A 321 -31.68 2.70 21.46
N ALA A 322 -32.04 2.30 22.72
CA ALA A 322 -32.34 0.93 23.06
C ALA A 322 -33.51 0.32 22.24
N ASP A 323 -34.52 1.12 21.92
CA ASP A 323 -35.66 0.67 21.11
C ASP A 323 -35.27 0.39 19.68
N THR A 324 -34.43 1.28 19.06
CA THR A 324 -33.84 1.06 17.74
C THR A 324 -32.95 -0.18 17.76
N ALA A 325 -32.13 -0.36 18.81
CA ALA A 325 -31.26 -1.53 18.95
C ALA A 325 -32.08 -2.83 19.01
N ARG A 326 -33.26 -2.85 19.69
CA ARG A 326 -34.14 -4.02 19.72
C ARG A 326 -34.70 -4.39 18.35
N GLU A 327 -35.00 -3.39 17.52
CA GLU A 327 -35.47 -3.66 16.16
C GLU A 327 -34.32 -4.17 15.29
N LEU A 328 -33.15 -3.55 15.35
CA LEU A 328 -31.95 -4.01 14.62
C LEU A 328 -31.52 -5.42 15.09
N ALA A 329 -31.72 -5.77 16.32
CA ALA A 329 -31.41 -7.09 16.87
C ALA A 329 -32.22 -8.24 16.23
N LYS A 330 -33.33 -7.94 15.58
CA LYS A 330 -34.08 -8.91 14.76
C LYS A 330 -33.36 -9.23 13.43
N PHE A 331 -32.32 -8.47 13.06
CA PHE A 331 -31.49 -8.78 11.90
C PHE A 331 -30.69 -10.06 12.17
N ASN A 332 -31.10 -11.11 11.50
CA ASN A 332 -30.69 -12.49 11.76
C ASN A 332 -29.94 -13.03 10.51
N ARG A 333 -28.90 -12.34 10.07
CA ARG A 333 -28.12 -12.68 8.87
C ARG A 333 -26.62 -12.76 9.20
N ASN A 334 -25.70 -12.39 8.25
CA ASN A 334 -24.27 -12.58 8.50
C ASN A 334 -23.69 -11.50 9.40
N SER A 335 -23.72 -10.24 8.96
CA SER A 335 -22.94 -9.18 9.60
C SER A 335 -23.76 -7.91 9.81
N LEU A 336 -23.58 -7.28 10.94
CA LEU A 336 -24.07 -5.94 11.23
C LEU A 336 -22.87 -5.03 11.54
N PHE A 337 -22.71 -3.99 10.73
CA PHE A 337 -21.65 -3.00 10.85
C PHE A 337 -22.20 -1.68 11.35
N LEU A 338 -21.79 -1.26 12.54
CA LEU A 338 -22.18 -0.03 13.23
C LEU A 338 -20.93 0.74 13.66
N ASP A 339 -20.00 0.92 12.72
CA ASP A 339 -18.65 1.39 12.97
C ASP A 339 -18.54 2.87 13.37
N GLN A 340 -19.61 3.65 13.22
CA GLN A 340 -19.64 5.07 13.59
C GLN A 340 -20.18 5.32 15.00
N LEU A 341 -20.69 4.28 15.71
CA LEU A 341 -21.08 4.40 17.10
C LEU A 341 -19.86 4.65 17.98
N THR A 342 -19.86 5.76 18.70
CA THR A 342 -18.81 6.10 19.67
C THR A 342 -19.17 5.71 21.10
N GLU A 343 -20.47 5.53 21.38
CA GLU A 343 -21.03 5.17 22.67
C GLU A 343 -22.13 4.10 22.50
N LEU A 344 -22.30 3.25 23.50
CA LEU A 344 -23.32 2.21 23.53
C LEU A 344 -23.85 2.07 24.94
N SER A 345 -25.17 2.32 25.16
CA SER A 345 -25.78 2.12 26.46
C SER A 345 -25.92 0.63 26.84
N ASP A 346 -26.04 0.33 28.13
CA ASP A 346 -26.21 -1.04 28.61
C ASP A 346 -27.48 -1.69 28.05
N GLU A 347 -28.57 -0.92 27.92
CA GLU A 347 -29.84 -1.39 27.37
C GLU A 347 -29.76 -1.67 25.88
N ALA A 348 -29.04 -0.78 25.10
CA ALA A 348 -28.84 -1.00 23.67
C ALA A 348 -27.92 -2.20 23.43
N ALA A 349 -26.87 -2.34 24.24
CA ALA A 349 -25.99 -3.50 24.21
C ALA A 349 -26.71 -4.81 24.54
N ALA A 350 -27.56 -4.79 25.57
CA ALA A 350 -28.38 -5.95 25.92
C ALA A 350 -29.36 -6.32 24.79
N ALA A 351 -29.93 -5.33 24.11
CA ALA A 351 -30.77 -5.55 22.94
C ALA A 351 -29.97 -6.21 21.80
N LEU A 352 -28.82 -5.66 21.44
CA LEU A 352 -27.94 -6.25 20.43
C LEU A 352 -27.45 -7.65 20.82
N GLY A 353 -27.28 -7.93 22.10
CA GLY A 353 -26.95 -9.26 22.63
C GLY A 353 -27.95 -10.37 22.30
N THR A 354 -29.16 -10.03 21.87
CA THR A 354 -30.17 -10.99 21.40
C THR A 354 -29.99 -11.39 19.93
N CYS A 355 -29.11 -10.73 19.21
CA CYS A 355 -28.80 -11.02 17.79
C CYS A 355 -28.26 -12.44 17.61
N THR A 356 -28.52 -12.98 16.41
CA THR A 356 -27.86 -14.19 15.92
C THR A 356 -27.06 -13.86 14.66
N LEU A 357 -25.79 -13.44 14.83
CA LEU A 357 -24.92 -12.92 13.78
C LEU A 357 -23.63 -13.73 13.67
N THR A 358 -22.98 -13.64 12.50
CA THR A 358 -21.59 -14.07 12.35
C THR A 358 -20.64 -12.97 12.78
N ASN A 359 -20.93 -11.70 12.43
CA ASN A 359 -20.07 -10.55 12.76
C ASN A 359 -20.92 -9.40 13.31
N LEU A 360 -20.44 -8.80 14.40
CA LEU A 360 -20.88 -7.50 14.87
C LEU A 360 -19.67 -6.58 14.97
N TRP A 361 -19.65 -5.52 14.16
CA TRP A 361 -18.56 -4.55 14.17
C TRP A 361 -19.03 -3.25 14.79
N LEU A 362 -18.33 -2.87 15.85
CA LEU A 362 -18.52 -1.66 16.65
C LEU A 362 -17.18 -0.94 16.79
N ARG A 363 -16.50 -0.74 15.64
CA ARG A 363 -15.11 -0.27 15.61
C ARG A 363 -14.95 1.16 16.12
N GLY A 364 -16.04 1.96 16.12
CA GLY A 364 -16.03 3.34 16.61
C GLY A 364 -16.13 3.50 18.12
N LEU A 365 -16.53 2.46 18.87
CA LEU A 365 -16.69 2.55 20.32
C LEU A 365 -15.35 2.87 21.00
N THR A 366 -15.36 3.95 21.81
CA THR A 366 -14.18 4.42 22.55
C THR A 366 -14.19 3.96 24.01
N ASP A 367 -15.36 3.60 24.54
CA ASP A 367 -15.55 3.06 25.87
C ASP A 367 -16.57 1.92 25.87
N LEU A 368 -16.45 1.00 26.82
CA LEU A 368 -17.38 -0.12 27.00
C LEU A 368 -17.63 -0.36 28.48
N SER A 369 -18.85 -0.02 28.94
CA SER A 369 -19.25 -0.28 30.31
C SER A 369 -19.33 -1.80 30.63
N PRO A 370 -19.19 -2.22 31.86
CA PRO A 370 -19.40 -3.61 32.25
C PRO A 370 -20.81 -4.16 31.90
N GLY A 371 -21.84 -3.30 31.97
CA GLY A 371 -23.20 -3.66 31.58
C GLY A 371 -23.33 -3.88 30.07
N ALA A 372 -22.78 -2.97 29.29
CA ALA A 372 -22.73 -3.10 27.82
C ALA A 372 -21.91 -4.34 27.39
N ALA A 373 -20.75 -4.59 28.02
CA ALA A 373 -19.94 -5.78 27.75
C ALA A 373 -20.74 -7.07 28.04
N LYS A 374 -21.47 -7.12 29.18
CA LYS A 374 -22.35 -8.23 29.53
C LYS A 374 -23.48 -8.42 28.52
N GLY A 375 -24.05 -7.30 28.03
CA GLY A 375 -25.08 -7.33 26.99
C GLY A 375 -24.54 -7.95 25.71
N LEU A 376 -23.43 -7.46 25.21
CA LEU A 376 -22.77 -7.97 23.98
C LEU A 376 -22.29 -9.42 24.12
N ALA A 377 -21.89 -9.84 25.33
CA ALA A 377 -21.47 -11.20 25.62
C ALA A 377 -22.55 -12.26 25.37
N ALA A 378 -23.83 -11.84 25.32
CA ALA A 378 -24.96 -12.72 25.07
C ALA A 378 -25.23 -13.02 23.58
N ILE A 379 -24.52 -12.38 22.67
CA ILE A 379 -24.65 -12.57 21.21
C ILE A 379 -24.41 -14.04 20.82
N LYS A 380 -25.31 -14.57 19.99
CA LYS A 380 -25.22 -15.95 19.50
C LYS A 380 -24.70 -15.99 18.07
N GLY A 381 -23.71 -16.83 17.79
CA GLY A 381 -23.23 -17.09 16.45
C GLY A 381 -24.06 -18.10 15.67
N ARG A 382 -24.04 -18.03 14.33
CA ARG A 382 -24.81 -18.95 13.48
C ARG A 382 -24.14 -20.30 13.32
N GLN A 383 -22.93 -20.38 12.83
CA GLN A 383 -22.22 -21.64 12.54
C GLN A 383 -20.85 -21.75 13.22
N LEU A 384 -20.09 -20.65 13.21
CA LEU A 384 -18.71 -20.60 13.73
C LEU A 384 -18.59 -19.78 15.03
N GLY A 385 -19.72 -19.29 15.56
CA GLY A 385 -19.76 -18.33 16.68
C GLY A 385 -19.53 -16.89 16.19
N PRO A 386 -19.95 -15.90 17.02
CA PRO A 386 -19.88 -14.50 16.63
C PRO A 386 -18.46 -13.94 16.71
N THR A 387 -18.18 -13.00 15.80
CA THR A 387 -17.00 -12.12 15.84
C THR A 387 -17.43 -10.74 16.33
N LEU A 388 -16.75 -10.20 17.32
CA LEU A 388 -16.95 -8.85 17.83
C LEU A 388 -15.71 -8.00 17.61
N ARG A 389 -15.84 -6.85 16.92
CA ARG A 389 -14.74 -5.91 16.68
C ARG A 389 -14.97 -4.62 17.47
N LEU A 390 -13.95 -4.26 18.27
CA LEU A 390 -13.93 -3.11 19.17
C LEU A 390 -12.60 -2.35 19.00
N ASP A 391 -12.31 -1.98 17.78
CA ASP A 391 -10.96 -1.54 17.34
C ASP A 391 -10.52 -0.20 17.97
N SER A 392 -11.46 0.67 18.39
CA SER A 392 -11.18 1.99 18.96
C SER A 392 -11.22 2.04 20.50
N LEU A 393 -11.50 0.94 21.18
CA LEU A 393 -11.43 0.91 22.65
C LEU A 393 -10.00 1.17 23.11
N ARG A 394 -9.81 2.21 23.93
CA ARG A 394 -8.50 2.56 24.49
C ARG A 394 -8.21 1.91 25.83
N SER A 395 -9.25 1.60 26.59
CA SER A 395 -9.19 0.90 27.86
C SER A 395 -10.35 -0.08 27.98
N LEU A 396 -10.18 -1.08 28.83
CA LEU A 396 -11.23 -2.07 29.15
C LEU A 396 -11.17 -2.38 30.63
N SER A 397 -12.32 -2.23 31.34
CA SER A 397 -12.39 -2.56 32.76
C SER A 397 -12.23 -4.07 32.97
N PRO A 398 -11.76 -4.51 34.16
CA PRO A 398 -11.70 -5.94 34.49
C PRO A 398 -13.05 -6.65 34.38
N ASP A 399 -14.13 -6.01 34.83
CA ASP A 399 -15.48 -6.60 34.82
C ASP A 399 -16.01 -6.72 33.36
N ALA A 400 -15.76 -5.73 32.52
CA ALA A 400 -16.08 -5.80 31.08
C ALA A 400 -15.30 -6.91 30.39
N ALA A 401 -14.00 -7.02 30.69
CA ALA A 401 -13.13 -8.07 30.12
C ALA A 401 -13.60 -9.47 30.57
N GLU A 402 -13.98 -9.64 31.86
CA GLU A 402 -14.50 -10.91 32.38
C GLU A 402 -15.83 -11.31 31.71
N ALA A 403 -16.74 -10.33 31.49
CA ALA A 403 -17.97 -10.58 30.76
C ALA A 403 -17.72 -11.09 29.33
N LEU A 404 -16.81 -10.45 28.59
CA LEU A 404 -16.43 -10.89 27.23
C LEU A 404 -15.70 -12.24 27.24
N ALA A 405 -14.84 -12.47 28.25
CA ALA A 405 -14.10 -13.74 28.37
C ALA A 405 -14.99 -14.94 28.69
N ALA A 406 -16.08 -14.72 29.42
CA ALA A 406 -17.07 -15.75 29.77
C ALA A 406 -18.08 -16.05 28.64
N SER A 407 -18.06 -15.31 27.54
CA SER A 407 -19.01 -15.42 26.43
C SER A 407 -18.74 -16.58 25.50
N ASP A 408 -19.74 -16.92 24.67
CA ASP A 408 -19.61 -17.85 23.54
C ASP A 408 -19.05 -17.20 22.26
N ILE A 409 -18.63 -15.93 22.33
CA ILE A 409 -17.97 -15.22 21.22
C ILE A 409 -16.70 -16.00 20.83
N THR A 410 -16.48 -16.16 19.53
CA THR A 410 -15.30 -16.91 19.03
C THR A 410 -14.12 -16.03 18.72
N TYR A 411 -14.35 -14.73 18.48
CA TYR A 411 -13.30 -13.78 18.13
C TYR A 411 -13.67 -12.39 18.65
N VAL A 412 -12.80 -11.84 19.50
CA VAL A 412 -12.88 -10.45 19.96
C VAL A 412 -11.60 -9.74 19.54
N GLU A 413 -11.75 -8.62 18.82
CA GLU A 413 -10.64 -7.75 18.39
C GLU A 413 -10.61 -6.50 19.25
N LEU A 414 -9.44 -6.23 19.86
CA LEU A 414 -9.19 -5.16 20.83
C LEU A 414 -7.90 -4.40 20.48
N ILE A 415 -7.68 -4.13 19.18
CA ILE A 415 -6.41 -3.58 18.70
C ILE A 415 -6.12 -2.16 19.19
N GLY A 416 -7.15 -1.41 19.62
CA GLY A 416 -7.03 -0.03 20.09
C GLY A 416 -6.62 0.13 21.57
N LEU A 417 -6.54 -0.96 22.36
CA LEU A 417 -6.20 -0.84 23.77
C LEU A 417 -4.81 -0.26 23.99
N GLU A 418 -4.77 0.91 24.65
CA GLU A 418 -3.54 1.65 24.99
C GLU A 418 -3.05 1.29 26.40
N THR A 419 -3.95 0.89 27.29
CA THR A 419 -3.67 0.53 28.69
C THR A 419 -4.28 -0.81 29.06
N LEU A 420 -3.60 -1.55 29.94
CA LEU A 420 -4.04 -2.87 30.37
C LEU A 420 -3.82 -3.07 31.88
N SER A 421 -4.90 -3.16 32.66
CA SER A 421 -4.79 -3.51 34.07
C SER A 421 -4.48 -5.00 34.27
N ALA A 422 -3.91 -5.37 35.40
CA ALA A 422 -3.67 -6.76 35.75
C ALA A 422 -4.97 -7.60 35.78
N GLY A 423 -6.07 -7.03 36.23
CA GLY A 423 -7.41 -7.68 36.23
C GLY A 423 -7.90 -7.94 34.80
N THR A 424 -7.81 -6.95 33.93
CA THR A 424 -8.18 -7.06 32.51
C THR A 424 -7.30 -8.10 31.81
N ALA A 425 -5.96 -8.05 32.02
CA ALA A 425 -5.02 -9.02 31.49
C ALA A 425 -5.37 -10.46 31.89
N LYS A 426 -5.72 -10.66 33.17
CA LYS A 426 -6.14 -11.96 33.72
C LYS A 426 -7.42 -12.47 33.06
N ALA A 427 -8.41 -11.61 32.82
CA ALA A 427 -9.63 -11.97 32.13
C ALA A 427 -9.36 -12.35 30.68
N LEU A 428 -8.61 -11.52 29.95
CA LEU A 428 -8.23 -11.78 28.55
C LEU A 428 -7.39 -13.06 28.40
N ALA A 429 -6.48 -13.33 29.32
CA ALA A 429 -5.66 -14.55 29.30
C ALA A 429 -6.48 -15.85 29.41
N ARG A 430 -7.66 -15.80 30.03
CA ARG A 430 -8.62 -16.92 30.11
C ARG A 430 -9.56 -17.00 28.92
N SER A 431 -9.69 -15.89 28.18
CA SER A 431 -10.63 -15.79 27.09
C SER A 431 -10.20 -16.69 25.91
N LYS A 432 -11.14 -17.50 25.42
CA LYS A 432 -10.96 -18.23 24.15
C LYS A 432 -11.29 -17.38 22.93
N ALA A 433 -11.92 -16.24 23.13
CA ALA A 433 -12.31 -15.30 22.09
C ALA A 433 -11.21 -14.25 21.79
N PHE A 434 -10.40 -13.90 22.77
CA PHE A 434 -9.33 -12.93 22.59
C PHE A 434 -8.29 -13.46 21.59
N ASN A 435 -8.00 -12.67 20.55
CA ASN A 435 -7.11 -13.08 19.44
C ASN A 435 -5.61 -12.97 19.78
N GLY A 436 -5.24 -12.49 20.96
CA GLY A 436 -3.86 -12.29 21.37
C GLY A 436 -3.20 -11.05 20.80
N SER A 437 -3.93 -10.08 20.25
CA SER A 437 -3.37 -8.90 19.58
C SER A 437 -3.72 -7.60 20.30
N LEU A 438 -2.69 -6.92 20.82
CA LEU A 438 -2.76 -5.61 21.50
C LEU A 438 -1.68 -4.68 20.93
N PRO A 439 -1.72 -4.33 19.64
CA PRO A 439 -0.64 -3.60 18.97
C PRO A 439 -0.56 -2.12 19.38
N SER A 440 -1.59 -1.58 20.06
CA SER A 440 -1.60 -0.19 20.54
C SER A 440 -1.19 -0.05 22.02
N LEU A 441 -0.94 -1.17 22.71
CA LEU A 441 -0.53 -1.14 24.10
C LEU A 441 0.86 -0.54 24.24
N THR A 442 0.98 0.56 25.00
CA THR A 442 2.24 1.32 25.13
C THR A 442 3.03 0.97 26.38
N GLU A 443 2.34 0.49 27.43
CA GLU A 443 2.94 0.14 28.71
C GLU A 443 2.35 -1.17 29.23
N LEU A 444 3.15 -1.97 29.94
CA LEU A 444 2.73 -3.24 30.51
C LEU A 444 3.35 -3.43 31.89
N SER A 445 2.51 -3.48 32.94
CA SER A 445 2.97 -3.77 34.29
C SER A 445 3.38 -5.25 34.45
N ALA A 446 4.25 -5.54 35.41
CA ALA A 446 4.69 -6.90 35.71
C ALA A 446 3.54 -7.88 35.99
N ASP A 447 2.51 -7.44 36.74
CA ASP A 447 1.34 -8.26 37.06
C ASP A 447 0.48 -8.55 35.81
N ALA A 448 0.29 -7.55 34.93
CA ALA A 448 -0.42 -7.72 33.66
C ALA A 448 0.37 -8.64 32.71
N ALA A 449 1.70 -8.49 32.66
CA ALA A 449 2.59 -9.34 31.90
C ALA A 449 2.55 -10.81 32.37
N ALA A 450 2.60 -11.03 33.69
CA ALA A 450 2.46 -12.35 34.29
C ALA A 450 1.11 -13.00 33.97
N ALA A 451 0.02 -12.21 33.99
CA ALA A 451 -1.30 -12.68 33.60
C ALA A 451 -1.33 -13.08 32.10
N LEU A 452 -0.84 -12.23 31.18
CA LEU A 452 -0.78 -12.53 29.74
C LEU A 452 0.13 -13.74 29.46
N GLY A 453 1.19 -13.94 30.24
CA GLY A 453 2.07 -15.12 30.12
C GLY A 453 1.33 -16.46 30.31
N THR A 454 0.14 -16.45 30.94
CA THR A 454 -0.73 -17.62 31.09
C THR A 454 -1.70 -17.83 29.91
N PHE A 455 -1.72 -16.94 28.92
CA PHE A 455 -2.63 -17.05 27.78
C PHE A 455 -2.40 -18.35 27.02
N ALA A 456 -3.48 -19.11 26.83
CA ALA A 456 -3.42 -20.43 26.18
C ALA A 456 -3.65 -20.39 24.67
N GLY A 457 -3.81 -19.18 24.09
CA GLY A 457 -4.20 -18.99 22.70
C GLY A 457 -5.72 -18.97 22.49
N SER A 458 -6.13 -18.50 21.32
CA SER A 458 -7.54 -18.36 20.94
C SER A 458 -7.99 -19.47 20.00
N LYS A 459 -9.31 -19.67 19.90
CA LYS A 459 -9.92 -20.63 18.96
C LYS A 459 -9.64 -20.26 17.49
N SER A 460 -9.51 -18.99 17.18
CA SER A 460 -9.39 -18.47 15.80
C SER A 460 -8.03 -17.83 15.48
N GLY A 461 -7.31 -17.28 16.46
CA GLY A 461 -6.02 -16.59 16.28
C GLY A 461 -4.78 -17.44 16.53
N GLY A 462 -4.95 -18.73 16.92
CA GLY A 462 -3.83 -19.58 17.28
C GLY A 462 -3.18 -19.16 18.61
N ASN A 463 -1.93 -19.61 18.82
CA ASN A 463 -1.18 -19.31 20.03
C ASN A 463 -0.14 -18.19 19.75
N LYS A 464 -0.63 -16.95 19.63
CA LYS A 464 0.15 -15.76 19.34
C LYS A 464 -0.21 -14.63 20.31
N LEU A 465 0.78 -13.90 20.77
CA LEU A 465 0.61 -12.67 21.55
C LEU A 465 1.39 -11.55 20.86
N ASN A 466 0.64 -10.59 20.30
CA ASN A 466 1.22 -9.41 19.63
C ASN A 466 1.12 -8.21 20.57
N LEU A 467 2.24 -7.73 21.03
CA LEU A 467 2.43 -6.55 21.87
C LEU A 467 3.37 -5.54 21.20
N SER A 468 3.27 -5.40 19.89
CA SER A 468 4.19 -4.55 19.09
C SER A 468 4.02 -3.05 19.34
N GLY A 469 3.07 -2.63 20.17
CA GLY A 469 2.93 -1.25 20.65
C GLY A 469 3.87 -0.87 21.78
N LEU A 470 4.35 -1.87 22.54
CA LEU A 470 5.26 -1.63 23.65
C LEU A 470 6.59 -1.06 23.16
N THR A 471 6.95 0.12 23.66
CA THR A 471 8.23 0.77 23.33
C THR A 471 9.32 0.49 24.35
N THR A 472 8.93 0.14 25.56
CA THR A 472 9.80 -0.23 26.69
C THR A 472 9.23 -1.46 27.40
N LEU A 473 10.10 -2.23 28.04
CA LEU A 473 9.71 -3.40 28.84
C LEU A 473 10.76 -3.59 29.94
N ASP A 474 10.33 -3.67 31.18
CA ASP A 474 11.23 -3.99 32.30
C ASP A 474 11.45 -5.50 32.46
N ALA A 475 12.48 -5.86 33.22
CA ALA A 475 12.86 -7.26 33.43
C ALA A 475 11.77 -8.08 34.15
N GLU A 476 10.93 -7.47 34.98
CA GLU A 476 9.89 -8.20 35.70
C GLU A 476 8.71 -8.52 34.78
N ALA A 477 8.26 -7.56 33.99
CA ALA A 477 7.27 -7.79 32.94
C ALA A 477 7.78 -8.81 31.90
N ALA A 478 9.06 -8.71 31.51
CA ALA A 478 9.69 -9.69 30.62
C ALA A 478 9.66 -11.12 31.19
N ARG A 479 9.93 -11.29 32.50
CA ARG A 479 9.81 -12.60 33.17
C ARG A 479 8.38 -13.14 33.13
N GLY A 480 7.40 -12.24 33.32
CA GLY A 480 5.99 -12.60 33.21
C GLY A 480 5.62 -13.12 31.83
N LEU A 481 6.01 -12.39 30.75
CA LEU A 481 5.76 -12.78 29.38
C LEU A 481 6.53 -14.03 28.96
N ALA A 482 7.70 -14.28 29.52
CA ALA A 482 8.54 -15.44 29.17
C ALA A 482 7.85 -16.79 29.45
N ALA A 483 6.84 -16.83 30.32
CA ALA A 483 6.01 -18.00 30.58
C ALA A 483 5.04 -18.36 29.44
N PHE A 484 4.80 -17.43 28.51
CA PHE A 484 3.91 -17.64 27.37
C PHE A 484 4.43 -18.74 26.42
N LYS A 485 3.55 -19.68 26.08
CA LYS A 485 3.92 -20.89 25.30
C LYS A 485 3.69 -20.75 23.79
N GLY A 486 3.31 -19.56 23.30
CA GLY A 486 3.04 -19.28 21.90
C GLY A 486 4.08 -18.34 21.28
N ASN A 487 3.73 -17.80 20.11
CA ASN A 487 4.55 -16.81 19.43
C ASN A 487 4.41 -15.44 20.09
N LEU A 488 5.50 -14.88 20.61
CA LEU A 488 5.54 -13.57 21.25
C LEU A 488 6.15 -12.54 20.30
N GLU A 489 5.39 -11.49 19.98
CA GLU A 489 5.83 -10.38 19.13
C GLU A 489 5.93 -9.10 19.97
N LEU A 490 7.15 -8.58 20.05
CA LEU A 490 7.55 -7.37 20.79
C LEU A 490 8.29 -6.39 19.85
N ASP A 491 7.82 -6.29 18.61
CA ASP A 491 8.51 -5.54 17.54
C ASP A 491 8.50 -4.02 17.74
N GLY A 492 7.76 -3.49 18.73
CA GLY A 492 7.77 -2.08 19.12
C GLY A 492 8.91 -1.67 20.03
N LEU A 493 9.53 -2.63 20.73
CA LEU A 493 10.65 -2.35 21.64
C LEU A 493 11.82 -1.76 20.86
N THR A 494 12.26 -0.56 21.28
CA THR A 494 13.37 0.14 20.61
C THR A 494 14.71 -0.14 21.26
N GLU A 495 14.70 -0.49 22.54
CA GLU A 495 15.86 -0.85 23.35
C GLU A 495 15.43 -1.79 24.48
N ILE A 496 16.30 -2.63 24.94
CA ILE A 496 16.16 -3.48 26.15
C ILE A 496 17.51 -3.56 26.86
N ASP A 497 17.46 -3.69 28.17
CA ASP A 497 18.67 -3.95 28.97
C ASP A 497 19.02 -5.45 29.03
N ALA A 498 20.16 -5.76 29.62
CA ALA A 498 20.64 -7.13 29.73
C ALA A 498 19.75 -8.02 30.61
N ASP A 499 19.13 -7.46 31.65
CA ASP A 499 18.23 -8.21 32.56
C ASP A 499 16.90 -8.57 31.84
N THR A 500 16.34 -7.63 31.07
CA THR A 500 15.18 -7.85 30.21
C THR A 500 15.49 -8.89 29.13
N ALA A 501 16.63 -8.78 28.46
CA ALA A 501 17.08 -9.76 27.47
C ALA A 501 17.27 -11.16 28.10
N ALA A 502 17.88 -11.25 29.31
CA ALA A 502 18.04 -12.50 30.03
C ALA A 502 16.71 -13.14 30.45
N ALA A 503 15.70 -12.31 30.77
CA ALA A 503 14.33 -12.78 31.03
C ALA A 503 13.68 -13.33 29.75
N LEU A 504 13.73 -12.58 28.65
CA LEU A 504 13.18 -12.98 27.35
C LEU A 504 13.90 -14.20 26.75
N ALA A 505 15.21 -14.37 27.03
CA ALA A 505 15.93 -15.56 26.58
C ALA A 505 15.36 -16.87 27.13
N LYS A 506 14.58 -16.81 28.21
CA LYS A 506 13.86 -17.95 28.80
C LYS A 506 12.46 -18.18 28.25
N CYS A 507 12.07 -17.48 27.18
CA CYS A 507 10.74 -17.66 26.57
C CYS A 507 10.45 -19.14 26.30
N ALA A 508 9.28 -19.58 26.82
CA ALA A 508 8.84 -20.96 26.71
C ALA A 508 8.20 -21.28 25.35
N GLY A 509 7.83 -20.26 24.59
CA GLY A 509 7.19 -20.39 23.25
C GLY A 509 8.17 -20.70 22.14
N PRO A 510 7.67 -21.04 20.95
CA PRO A 510 8.50 -21.40 19.79
C PRO A 510 9.13 -20.20 19.08
N LYS A 511 8.55 -18.99 19.25
CA LYS A 511 9.04 -17.80 18.57
C LYS A 511 8.94 -16.55 19.43
N LEU A 512 10.07 -15.80 19.49
CA LEU A 512 10.19 -14.45 20.03
C LEU A 512 10.64 -13.52 18.90
N SER A 513 9.90 -12.42 18.66
CA SER A 513 10.24 -11.38 17.69
C SER A 513 10.58 -10.08 18.40
N LEU A 514 11.71 -9.45 18.02
CA LEU A 514 12.29 -8.22 18.59
C LEU A 514 12.80 -7.30 17.46
N ARG A 515 12.08 -7.20 16.37
CA ARG A 515 12.56 -6.53 15.14
C ARG A 515 12.73 -5.02 15.27
N GLY A 516 12.09 -4.41 16.27
CA GLY A 516 12.10 -2.96 16.50
C GLY A 516 13.35 -2.42 17.17
N LEU A 517 14.22 -3.27 17.72
CA LEU A 517 15.43 -2.85 18.44
C LEU A 517 16.31 -1.97 17.55
N LYS A 518 16.62 -0.76 18.05
CA LYS A 518 17.46 0.24 17.36
C LYS A 518 18.89 0.25 17.86
N THR A 519 19.07 -0.13 19.11
CA THR A 519 20.38 -0.20 19.80
C THR A 519 20.52 -1.55 20.50
N LEU A 520 21.74 -2.05 20.62
CA LEU A 520 22.04 -3.33 21.27
C LEU A 520 23.41 -3.26 21.92
N SER A 521 23.46 -3.32 23.27
CA SER A 521 24.73 -3.44 24.00
C SER A 521 25.33 -4.85 23.87
N ALA A 522 26.62 -4.98 24.15
CA ALA A 522 27.29 -6.28 24.12
C ALA A 522 26.68 -7.26 25.13
N GLU A 523 26.36 -6.79 26.34
CA GLU A 523 25.73 -7.60 27.38
C GLU A 523 24.33 -8.06 26.98
N THR A 524 23.52 -7.16 26.38
CA THR A 524 22.20 -7.50 25.87
C THR A 524 22.31 -8.52 24.73
N ALA A 525 23.24 -8.33 23.79
CA ALA A 525 23.51 -9.26 22.69
C ALA A 525 23.90 -10.66 23.21
N GLU A 526 24.74 -10.73 24.26
CA GLU A 526 25.13 -12.00 24.89
C GLU A 526 23.94 -12.76 25.47
N GLN A 527 23.00 -12.04 26.11
CA GLN A 527 21.77 -12.68 26.63
C GLN A 527 20.83 -13.14 25.51
N LEU A 528 20.64 -12.32 24.49
CA LEU A 528 19.81 -12.71 23.32
C LEU A 528 20.40 -13.88 22.55
N ALA A 529 21.72 -13.98 22.44
CA ALA A 529 22.40 -15.13 21.82
C ALA A 529 22.08 -16.47 22.50
N LYS A 530 21.67 -16.46 23.77
CA LYS A 530 21.23 -17.64 24.53
C LYS A 530 19.74 -17.99 24.27
N ALA A 531 18.98 -17.08 23.68
CA ALA A 531 17.54 -17.22 23.50
C ALA A 531 17.17 -18.22 22.37
N LYS A 532 16.66 -19.39 22.75
CA LYS A 532 16.26 -20.43 21.77
C LYS A 532 15.06 -20.06 20.93
N ALA A 533 14.15 -19.25 21.46
CA ALA A 533 12.91 -18.83 20.81
C ALA A 533 13.09 -17.61 19.90
N TRP A 534 14.18 -16.86 20.05
CA TRP A 534 14.39 -15.64 19.27
C TRP A 534 14.57 -15.95 17.78
N ASP A 535 13.88 -15.19 16.92
CA ASP A 535 13.92 -15.39 15.47
C ASP A 535 15.19 -14.81 14.79
N GLY A 536 16.10 -14.19 15.56
CA GLY A 536 17.36 -13.68 15.05
C GLY A 536 17.25 -12.45 14.15
N GLN A 537 16.13 -11.71 14.18
CA GLN A 537 15.89 -10.60 13.26
C GLN A 537 16.06 -9.24 13.94
N LEU A 538 17.06 -8.46 13.51
CA LEU A 538 17.39 -7.10 13.94
C LEU A 538 17.25 -6.12 12.77
N SER A 539 16.03 -6.03 12.21
CA SER A 539 15.76 -5.26 11.00
C SER A 539 15.74 -3.73 11.19
N SER A 540 15.62 -3.25 12.44
CA SER A 540 15.56 -1.83 12.78
C SER A 540 16.84 -1.31 13.43
N LEU A 541 17.85 -2.16 13.62
CA LEU A 541 19.09 -1.82 14.29
C LEU A 541 19.84 -0.72 13.51
N ARG A 542 20.27 0.33 14.22
CA ARG A 542 20.95 1.47 13.59
C ARG A 542 22.47 1.33 13.59
N GLU A 543 23.00 0.72 14.64
CA GLU A 543 24.44 0.51 14.84
C GLU A 543 24.65 -0.80 15.59
N LEU A 544 25.81 -1.41 15.39
CA LEU A 544 26.22 -2.62 16.09
C LEU A 544 27.72 -2.48 16.42
N SER A 545 28.05 -2.52 17.71
CA SER A 545 29.45 -2.54 18.15
C SER A 545 30.11 -3.88 17.83
N ASP A 546 31.44 -3.87 17.75
CA ASP A 546 32.20 -5.08 17.50
C ASP A 546 31.96 -6.16 18.57
N ASP A 547 31.91 -5.76 19.84
CA ASP A 547 31.69 -6.68 20.96
C ASP A 547 30.26 -7.25 20.94
N ALA A 548 29.24 -6.45 20.54
CA ALA A 548 27.87 -6.94 20.33
C ALA A 548 27.79 -7.91 19.13
N ALA A 549 28.56 -7.66 18.08
CA ALA A 549 28.62 -8.57 16.93
C ALA A 549 29.31 -9.91 17.32
N GLU A 550 30.35 -9.86 18.13
CA GLU A 550 31.01 -11.06 18.67
C GLU A 550 30.05 -11.88 19.54
N ALA A 551 29.27 -11.23 20.39
CA ALA A 551 28.25 -11.88 21.20
C ALA A 551 27.16 -12.55 20.33
N LEU A 552 26.63 -11.84 19.31
CA LEU A 552 25.63 -12.37 18.38
C LEU A 552 26.13 -13.52 17.52
N ALA A 553 27.42 -13.57 17.21
CA ALA A 553 28.01 -14.70 16.51
C ALA A 553 27.89 -16.02 17.31
N GLY A 554 27.68 -15.95 18.62
CA GLY A 554 27.38 -17.10 19.48
C GLY A 554 25.92 -17.59 19.43
N PHE A 555 25.03 -16.90 18.72
CA PHE A 555 23.62 -17.28 18.62
C PHE A 555 23.47 -18.66 17.97
N LYS A 556 22.64 -19.54 18.57
CA LYS A 556 22.43 -20.91 18.09
C LYS A 556 21.16 -21.11 17.30
N GLY A 557 20.50 -20.02 16.88
CA GLY A 557 19.32 -20.09 16.00
C GLY A 557 19.69 -20.44 14.57
N THR A 558 18.67 -20.67 13.75
CA THR A 558 18.84 -21.06 12.34
C THR A 558 19.23 -19.93 11.43
N GLY A 559 18.85 -18.69 11.76
CA GLY A 559 19.12 -17.53 10.93
C GLY A 559 19.36 -16.26 11.74
N LEU A 560 20.21 -15.39 11.22
CA LEU A 560 20.52 -14.08 11.80
C LEU A 560 20.39 -13.02 10.72
N LEU A 561 19.56 -11.98 10.97
CA LEU A 561 19.39 -10.83 10.11
C LEU A 561 19.82 -9.56 10.85
N ILE A 562 20.76 -8.83 10.28
CA ILE A 562 21.28 -7.58 10.83
C ILE A 562 21.20 -6.48 9.77
N ALA A 563 20.45 -5.42 10.09
CA ALA A 563 20.29 -4.27 9.21
C ALA A 563 21.06 -3.02 9.68
N ALA A 564 21.98 -3.17 10.61
CA ALA A 564 22.82 -2.07 11.13
C ALA A 564 23.79 -1.55 10.08
N ILE A 565 23.93 -0.23 9.97
CA ILE A 565 24.82 0.45 9.03
C ILE A 565 25.53 1.60 9.74
N PRO A 566 26.85 1.72 9.65
CA PRO A 566 27.81 0.78 9.04
C PRO A 566 28.16 -0.40 9.97
N LEU A 567 28.58 -1.53 9.39
CA LEU A 567 29.25 -2.61 10.10
C LEU A 567 30.76 -2.50 9.88
N SER A 568 31.56 -2.65 10.95
CA SER A 568 33.03 -2.67 10.86
C SER A 568 33.53 -4.01 10.30
N ASP A 569 34.78 -4.05 9.81
CA ASP A 569 35.38 -5.29 9.34
C ASP A 569 35.55 -6.31 10.50
N ARG A 570 35.78 -5.84 11.76
CA ARG A 570 35.79 -6.68 12.93
C ARG A 570 34.42 -7.30 13.23
N ALA A 571 33.37 -6.51 13.18
CA ALA A 571 32.00 -7.00 13.33
C ALA A 571 31.65 -8.04 12.26
N LEU A 572 31.96 -7.77 10.98
CA LEU A 572 31.72 -8.71 9.88
C LEU A 572 32.51 -10.02 10.02
N ARG A 573 33.76 -9.94 10.49
CA ARG A 573 34.58 -11.12 10.82
C ARG A 573 33.95 -11.96 11.94
N ALA A 574 33.48 -11.32 13.00
CA ALA A 574 32.78 -12.01 14.08
C ALA A 574 31.53 -12.71 13.59
N LEU A 575 30.65 -12.00 12.83
CA LEU A 575 29.42 -12.54 12.29
C LEU A 575 29.63 -13.66 11.28
N ALA A 576 30.76 -13.69 10.56
CA ALA A 576 31.14 -14.81 9.71
C ALA A 576 31.31 -16.12 10.48
N GLY A 577 31.55 -16.04 11.79
CA GLY A 577 31.59 -17.19 12.71
C GLY A 577 30.22 -17.72 13.15
N PHE A 578 29.13 -17.09 12.76
CA PHE A 578 27.77 -17.51 13.12
C PHE A 578 27.49 -18.97 12.70
N PRO A 579 27.06 -19.85 13.63
CA PRO A 579 26.90 -21.26 13.33
C PRO A 579 25.59 -21.65 12.65
N GLY A 580 24.66 -20.72 12.51
CA GLY A 580 23.35 -20.99 11.91
C GLY A 580 23.40 -21.16 10.39
N SER A 581 22.28 -21.61 9.80
CA SER A 581 22.22 -21.90 8.38
C SER A 581 22.10 -20.66 7.48
N SER A 582 21.60 -19.54 8.00
CA SER A 582 21.33 -18.35 7.19
C SER A 582 21.81 -17.07 7.86
N LEU A 583 22.65 -16.30 7.16
CA LEU A 583 23.11 -14.99 7.59
C LEU A 583 22.69 -13.93 6.57
N TYR A 584 21.91 -12.91 7.01
CA TYR A 584 21.46 -11.80 6.19
C TYR A 584 22.01 -10.49 6.76
N LEU A 585 22.83 -9.80 5.99
CA LEU A 585 23.48 -8.55 6.35
C LEU A 585 23.09 -7.44 5.37
N VAL A 586 22.76 -6.25 5.89
CA VAL A 586 22.59 -5.05 5.07
C VAL A 586 23.90 -4.30 5.06
N VAL A 587 24.62 -4.35 3.94
CA VAL A 587 25.97 -3.80 3.80
C VAL A 587 26.07 -2.98 2.51
N PRO A 588 25.98 -1.65 2.57
CA PRO A 588 26.04 -0.80 1.36
C PRO A 588 27.42 -0.78 0.73
N ARG A 589 28.46 -1.00 1.51
CA ARG A 589 29.87 -1.07 1.08
C ARG A 589 30.57 -2.16 1.89
N LEU A 590 31.56 -2.80 1.27
CA LEU A 590 32.44 -3.79 1.89
C LEU A 590 33.89 -3.42 1.57
N SER A 591 34.80 -3.67 2.51
CA SER A 591 36.23 -3.68 2.26
C SER A 591 36.68 -5.07 1.74
N ASP A 592 37.82 -5.15 1.10
CA ASP A 592 38.40 -6.45 0.72
C ASP A 592 38.69 -7.35 1.94
N GLU A 593 38.96 -6.76 3.11
CA GLU A 593 39.16 -7.49 4.37
C GLU A 593 37.84 -8.09 4.86
N ALA A 594 36.75 -7.31 4.80
CA ALA A 594 35.40 -7.79 5.13
C ALA A 594 34.97 -8.95 4.24
N VAL A 595 35.22 -8.85 2.91
CA VAL A 595 34.90 -9.94 1.98
C VAL A 595 35.65 -11.21 2.33
N ARG A 596 36.96 -11.11 2.56
CA ARG A 596 37.77 -12.28 3.00
C ARG A 596 37.26 -12.89 4.29
N ALA A 597 36.85 -12.06 5.27
CA ALA A 597 36.28 -12.56 6.50
C ALA A 597 34.98 -13.34 6.27
N LEU A 598 34.09 -12.83 5.39
CA LEU A 598 32.80 -13.43 5.09
C LEU A 598 32.90 -14.75 4.29
N THR A 599 34.02 -15.03 3.60
CA THR A 599 34.23 -16.35 2.95
C THR A 599 34.23 -17.50 3.96
N ALA A 600 34.56 -17.24 5.21
CA ALA A 600 34.59 -18.22 6.29
C ALA A 600 33.20 -18.68 6.80
N PHE A 601 32.12 -18.01 6.41
CA PHE A 601 30.76 -18.39 6.80
C PHE A 601 30.38 -19.76 6.24
N LYS A 602 30.08 -20.72 7.13
CA LYS A 602 29.83 -22.13 6.79
C LYS A 602 28.34 -22.51 6.65
N GLY A 603 27.42 -21.58 6.86
CA GLY A 603 25.99 -21.81 6.74
C GLY A 603 25.54 -22.07 5.28
N ASP A 604 24.27 -22.41 5.12
CA ASP A 604 23.72 -22.68 3.79
C ASP A 604 23.56 -21.42 2.94
N GLN A 605 23.16 -20.32 3.56
CA GLN A 605 22.83 -19.07 2.84
C GLN A 605 23.46 -17.83 3.47
N LEU A 606 24.23 -17.09 2.68
CA LEU A 606 24.69 -15.74 2.99
C LEU A 606 24.00 -14.74 2.05
N SER A 607 23.35 -13.72 2.62
CA SER A 607 22.74 -12.64 1.85
C SER A 607 23.37 -11.31 2.24
N LEU A 608 23.94 -10.62 1.26
CA LEU A 608 24.53 -9.30 1.38
C LEU A 608 23.62 -8.30 0.66
N ALA A 609 22.74 -7.66 1.43
CA ALA A 609 21.74 -6.73 0.88
C ALA A 609 22.27 -5.29 0.91
N GLY A 610 21.79 -4.48 -0.05
CA GLY A 610 22.11 -3.06 -0.14
C GLY A 610 23.50 -2.73 -0.68
N LEU A 611 24.24 -3.73 -1.15
CA LEU A 611 25.59 -3.52 -1.72
C LEU A 611 25.47 -2.72 -3.02
N HIS A 612 25.95 -1.49 -3.02
CA HIS A 612 25.90 -0.59 -4.17
C HIS A 612 27.23 -0.54 -4.93
N GLU A 613 28.33 -0.69 -4.22
CA GLU A 613 29.69 -0.62 -4.74
C GLU A 613 30.45 -1.84 -4.22
N PRO A 614 30.44 -2.97 -4.95
CA PRO A 614 31.23 -4.13 -4.57
C PRO A 614 32.74 -3.81 -4.71
N PRO A 615 33.57 -4.27 -3.75
CA PRO A 615 35.02 -4.07 -3.85
C PRO A 615 35.59 -4.84 -5.05
N ALA A 616 36.68 -4.33 -5.61
CA ALA A 616 37.31 -4.90 -6.80
C ALA A 616 37.75 -6.37 -6.60
N GLY A 617 38.16 -6.74 -5.39
CA GLY A 617 38.59 -8.11 -5.04
C GLY A 617 37.45 -9.11 -4.84
N LEU A 618 36.17 -8.68 -4.81
CA LEU A 618 35.05 -9.59 -4.57
C LEU A 618 34.94 -10.69 -5.64
N ALA A 619 35.17 -10.35 -6.92
CA ALA A 619 35.11 -11.32 -8.01
C ALA A 619 36.08 -12.50 -7.82
N ASP A 620 37.29 -12.22 -7.37
CA ASP A 620 38.33 -13.22 -7.17
C ASP A 620 38.06 -14.10 -5.94
N LEU A 621 37.35 -13.56 -4.93
CA LEU A 621 37.03 -14.25 -3.69
C LEU A 621 35.69 -15.03 -3.75
N LEU A 622 34.87 -14.82 -4.79
CA LEU A 622 33.59 -15.54 -4.90
C LEU A 622 33.71 -17.08 -4.83
N PRO A 623 34.74 -17.71 -5.44
CA PRO A 623 34.91 -19.17 -5.31
C PRO A 623 35.26 -19.64 -3.89
N GLU A 624 35.84 -18.78 -3.04
CA GLU A 624 36.27 -19.10 -1.68
C GLU A 624 35.15 -19.13 -0.65
N PHE A 625 33.97 -18.56 -0.97
CA PHE A 625 32.84 -18.58 -0.04
C PHE A 625 32.39 -20.01 0.26
N ALA A 626 32.45 -20.41 1.54
CA ALA A 626 32.09 -21.74 1.97
C ALA A 626 30.58 -22.02 1.96
N CYS A 627 29.72 -20.98 1.98
CA CYS A 627 28.26 -21.11 1.97
C CYS A 627 27.74 -21.71 0.65
N LYS A 628 26.63 -22.49 0.71
CA LYS A 628 26.03 -23.09 -0.51
C LYS A 628 25.39 -22.05 -1.42
N LYS A 629 24.79 -21.03 -0.84
CA LYS A 629 24.04 -20.00 -1.56
C LYS A 629 24.47 -18.62 -1.13
N LEU A 630 24.99 -17.83 -2.07
CA LEU A 630 25.32 -16.44 -1.88
C LEU A 630 24.32 -15.57 -2.64
N SER A 631 23.77 -14.54 -1.99
CA SER A 631 22.89 -13.55 -2.62
C SER A 631 23.46 -12.16 -2.41
N LEU A 632 23.62 -11.42 -3.49
CA LEU A 632 24.10 -10.03 -3.52
C LEU A 632 22.96 -9.07 -3.88
N HIS A 633 21.79 -9.23 -3.28
CA HIS A 633 20.58 -8.45 -3.59
C HIS A 633 20.62 -7.05 -2.94
N PRO A 634 20.29 -5.96 -3.62
CA PRO A 634 19.71 -5.82 -4.96
C PRO A 634 20.74 -5.51 -6.06
N TRP A 635 22.04 -5.80 -5.84
CA TRP A 635 23.10 -5.50 -6.80
C TRP A 635 22.79 -6.07 -8.20
N GLU A 636 22.20 -7.27 -8.27
CA GLU A 636 21.70 -7.87 -9.53
C GLU A 636 20.73 -6.95 -10.30
N TYR A 637 19.97 -6.11 -9.58
CA TYR A 637 19.04 -5.13 -10.16
C TYR A 637 19.71 -3.78 -10.45
N TYR A 638 20.72 -3.39 -9.67
CA TYR A 638 21.40 -2.10 -9.83
C TYR A 638 22.42 -2.11 -10.96
N LEU A 639 22.99 -3.27 -11.32
CA LEU A 639 23.83 -3.39 -12.52
C LEU A 639 23.11 -2.92 -13.78
N GLY A 640 21.78 -3.00 -13.79
CA GLY A 640 21.00 -2.55 -14.89
C GLY A 640 20.59 -1.10 -14.90
N SER A 641 20.78 -0.37 -13.82
CA SER A 641 20.48 1.08 -13.76
C SER A 641 21.74 1.95 -13.84
N ARG A 642 22.94 1.37 -13.72
CA ARG A 642 24.22 2.04 -13.96
C ARG A 642 24.69 1.76 -15.38
N GLN A 643 24.37 2.62 -16.30
CA GLN A 643 25.05 2.71 -17.59
C GLN A 643 26.20 3.72 -17.48
N PRO A 644 27.38 3.40 -18.00
CA PRO A 644 27.82 2.15 -18.63
C PRO A 644 28.40 1.14 -17.64
N MET A 645 28.25 -0.19 -17.90
CA MET A 645 28.92 -1.28 -17.19
C MET A 645 30.44 -1.17 -17.33
N THR A 646 31.18 -1.43 -16.24
CA THR A 646 32.66 -1.48 -16.27
C THR A 646 33.14 -2.92 -16.45
N THR A 647 34.44 -3.08 -16.85
CA THR A 647 35.07 -4.40 -16.93
C THR A 647 35.12 -5.09 -15.54
N ALA A 648 35.25 -4.32 -14.45
CA ALA A 648 35.19 -4.86 -13.10
C ALA A 648 33.79 -5.42 -12.78
N ASP A 649 32.71 -4.73 -13.17
CA ASP A 649 31.35 -5.22 -13.04
C ASP A 649 31.16 -6.52 -13.85
N ALA A 650 31.67 -6.59 -15.06
CA ALA A 650 31.59 -7.77 -15.91
C ALA A 650 32.30 -9.00 -15.30
N ARG A 651 33.50 -8.80 -14.73
CA ARG A 651 34.22 -9.87 -13.98
C ARG A 651 33.42 -10.37 -12.82
N LEU A 652 32.83 -9.48 -12.02
CA LEU A 652 32.02 -9.85 -10.87
C LEU A 652 30.75 -10.58 -11.29
N VAL A 653 30.05 -10.13 -12.33
CA VAL A 653 28.88 -10.81 -12.91
C VAL A 653 29.23 -12.21 -13.38
N ALA A 654 30.31 -12.35 -14.14
CA ALA A 654 30.75 -13.63 -14.68
C ALA A 654 31.06 -14.65 -13.56
N ALA A 655 31.80 -14.20 -12.54
CA ALA A 655 32.13 -15.04 -11.37
C ALA A 655 30.89 -15.38 -10.52
N TYR A 656 29.96 -14.44 -10.35
CA TYR A 656 28.73 -14.64 -9.62
C TYR A 656 27.76 -15.58 -10.35
N ALA A 657 27.61 -15.43 -11.67
CA ALA A 657 26.78 -16.32 -12.48
C ALA A 657 27.28 -17.78 -12.42
N ALA A 658 28.59 -17.97 -12.45
CA ALA A 658 29.21 -19.29 -12.30
C ALA A 658 28.81 -19.99 -10.98
N ARG A 659 28.58 -19.22 -9.94
CA ARG A 659 28.21 -19.70 -8.59
C ARG A 659 26.72 -19.91 -8.40
N LEU A 660 25.84 -19.17 -9.12
CA LEU A 660 24.38 -19.17 -8.87
C LEU A 660 23.71 -20.52 -9.12
N GLY A 661 24.25 -21.36 -10.03
CA GLY A 661 23.63 -22.62 -10.47
C GLY A 661 22.28 -22.44 -11.21
N LYS A 662 21.93 -21.18 -11.56
CA LYS A 662 20.76 -20.79 -12.35
C LYS A 662 21.15 -19.60 -13.23
N THR A 663 20.32 -19.26 -14.23
CA THR A 663 20.55 -18.11 -15.09
C THR A 663 20.56 -16.81 -14.28
N CYS A 664 21.64 -16.03 -14.37
CA CYS A 664 21.73 -14.67 -13.84
C CYS A 664 21.11 -13.70 -14.85
N VAL A 665 20.03 -13.04 -14.49
CA VAL A 665 19.29 -12.13 -15.39
C VAL A 665 19.73 -10.70 -15.14
N LEU A 666 20.12 -9.98 -16.22
CA LEU A 666 20.62 -8.61 -16.20
C LEU A 666 19.64 -7.68 -16.95
N PRO A 667 18.48 -7.37 -16.37
CA PRO A 667 17.39 -6.68 -17.09
C PRO A 667 17.69 -5.21 -17.38
N GLY A 668 18.70 -4.63 -16.78
CA GLY A 668 18.99 -3.23 -16.95
C GLY A 668 20.08 -2.91 -17.93
N ILE A 669 20.72 -3.92 -18.52
CA ILE A 669 21.67 -3.69 -19.62
C ILE A 669 20.85 -3.49 -20.89
N THR A 670 20.88 -2.27 -21.43
CA THR A 670 20.19 -1.90 -22.66
C THR A 670 21.12 -1.65 -23.83
N GLY A 671 22.44 -1.52 -23.60
CA GLY A 671 23.43 -1.28 -24.63
C GLY A 671 24.86 -1.47 -24.15
N PHE A 672 25.77 -1.61 -25.11
CA PHE A 672 27.21 -1.66 -24.95
C PHE A 672 27.87 -0.56 -25.81
N GLU A 673 27.86 0.67 -25.27
CA GLU A 673 28.27 1.87 -25.99
C GLU A 673 29.66 2.40 -25.54
N THR A 674 30.37 1.67 -24.67
CA THR A 674 31.65 2.10 -24.12
C THR A 674 32.83 1.62 -24.95
N PRO A 675 34.00 2.28 -24.88
CA PRO A 675 35.23 1.79 -25.50
C PRO A 675 35.63 0.38 -25.03
N ALA A 676 35.22 -0.02 -23.82
CA ALA A 676 35.48 -1.35 -23.24
C ALA A 676 34.42 -2.40 -23.61
N ALA A 677 33.46 -2.10 -24.47
CA ALA A 677 32.31 -2.97 -24.78
C ALA A 677 32.71 -4.41 -25.14
N ILE A 678 33.72 -4.55 -26.01
CA ILE A 678 34.22 -5.86 -26.46
C ILE A 678 34.86 -6.64 -25.28
N GLU A 679 35.67 -5.98 -24.46
CA GLU A 679 36.29 -6.59 -23.26
C GLU A 679 35.24 -7.03 -22.26
N ILE A 680 34.21 -6.20 -22.02
CA ILE A 680 33.08 -6.50 -21.15
C ILE A 680 32.32 -7.74 -21.66
N ALA A 681 31.99 -7.75 -22.97
CA ALA A 681 31.27 -8.85 -23.63
C ALA A 681 32.07 -10.17 -23.54
N THR A 682 33.36 -10.13 -23.87
CA THR A 682 34.27 -11.27 -23.77
C THR A 682 34.34 -11.79 -22.31
N THR A 683 34.44 -10.88 -21.36
CA THR A 683 34.47 -11.23 -19.94
C THR A 683 33.18 -11.92 -19.48
N LEU A 684 32.01 -11.42 -19.90
CA LEU A 684 30.71 -12.03 -19.59
C LEU A 684 30.58 -13.41 -20.24
N ALA A 685 30.98 -13.54 -21.51
CA ALA A 685 30.96 -14.80 -22.24
C ALA A 685 31.93 -15.85 -21.64
N ALA A 686 33.03 -15.39 -21.00
CA ALA A 686 33.96 -16.28 -20.31
C ALA A 686 33.36 -16.96 -19.07
N SER A 687 32.20 -16.52 -18.58
CA SER A 687 31.51 -17.17 -17.45
C SER A 687 31.22 -18.63 -17.73
N THR A 688 31.37 -19.48 -16.71
CA THR A 688 30.90 -20.88 -16.74
C THR A 688 29.41 -21.00 -16.36
N GLY A 689 28.79 -19.92 -15.89
CA GLY A 689 27.38 -19.85 -15.57
C GLY A 689 26.54 -19.28 -16.71
N SER A 690 25.21 -19.49 -16.64
CA SER A 690 24.27 -18.95 -17.61
C SER A 690 23.90 -17.52 -17.28
N LEU A 691 23.87 -16.65 -18.29
CA LEU A 691 23.47 -15.26 -18.22
C LEU A 691 22.27 -14.99 -19.11
N SER A 692 21.48 -13.95 -18.82
CA SER A 692 20.41 -13.47 -19.69
C SER A 692 20.38 -11.95 -19.69
N ILE A 693 20.38 -11.33 -20.87
CA ILE A 693 20.34 -9.88 -21.09
C ILE A 693 19.08 -9.53 -21.90
N PRO A 694 17.89 -9.61 -21.30
CA PRO A 694 16.63 -9.61 -22.04
C PRO A 694 16.26 -8.27 -22.67
N ASN A 695 16.87 -7.16 -22.23
CA ASN A 695 16.54 -5.80 -22.68
C ASN A 695 17.66 -5.16 -23.51
N LEU A 696 18.63 -5.93 -23.97
CA LEU A 696 19.68 -5.42 -24.85
C LEU A 696 19.05 -4.87 -26.14
N LYS A 697 19.45 -3.66 -26.53
CA LYS A 697 18.99 -2.97 -27.75
C LYS A 697 20.16 -2.54 -28.64
N LEU A 698 21.19 -1.90 -28.06
CA LEU A 698 22.29 -1.30 -28.76
C LEU A 698 23.55 -2.14 -28.57
N VAL A 699 24.09 -2.68 -29.67
CA VAL A 699 25.30 -3.53 -29.65
C VAL A 699 26.07 -3.43 -30.95
N SER A 700 27.40 -3.36 -30.87
CA SER A 700 28.21 -3.41 -32.07
C SER A 700 28.46 -4.84 -32.57
N PRO A 701 28.76 -5.07 -33.86
CA PRO A 701 29.00 -6.40 -34.43
C PRO A 701 30.03 -7.23 -33.66
N ARG A 702 31.16 -6.66 -33.31
CA ARG A 702 32.22 -7.36 -32.54
C ARG A 702 31.79 -7.66 -31.11
N THR A 703 31.07 -6.73 -30.48
CA THR A 703 30.52 -6.96 -29.14
C THR A 703 29.50 -8.07 -29.14
N LEU A 704 28.60 -8.11 -30.14
CA LEU A 704 27.60 -9.17 -30.28
C LEU A 704 28.29 -10.53 -30.53
N THR A 705 29.27 -10.59 -31.40
CA THR A 705 30.08 -11.81 -31.63
C THR A 705 30.70 -12.31 -30.32
N ALA A 706 31.30 -11.43 -29.52
CA ALA A 706 31.85 -11.82 -28.23
C ALA A 706 30.81 -12.34 -27.24
N LEU A 707 29.60 -11.78 -27.24
CA LEU A 707 28.51 -12.24 -26.36
C LEU A 707 27.99 -13.66 -26.71
N ILE A 708 27.93 -13.99 -28.00
CA ILE A 708 27.36 -15.27 -28.48
C ILE A 708 28.40 -16.41 -28.58
N GLU A 709 29.70 -16.10 -28.50
CA GLU A 709 30.81 -17.03 -28.78
C GLU A 709 30.69 -18.40 -28.05
N LYS A 710 30.22 -18.41 -26.80
CA LYS A 710 30.11 -19.64 -25.98
C LYS A 710 28.69 -20.13 -25.77
N GLY A 711 27.66 -19.44 -26.26
CA GLY A 711 26.28 -19.83 -26.16
C GLY A 711 25.70 -19.87 -24.73
N ASN A 712 26.40 -19.32 -23.74
CA ASN A 712 25.99 -19.27 -22.35
C ASN A 712 25.22 -17.97 -21.96
N ILE A 713 25.04 -17.05 -22.91
CA ILE A 713 24.32 -15.80 -22.74
C ILE A 713 23.04 -15.81 -23.57
N GLU A 714 21.92 -15.67 -22.92
CA GLU A 714 20.61 -15.54 -23.56
C GLU A 714 20.34 -14.07 -23.87
N LEU A 715 20.13 -13.75 -25.16
CA LEU A 715 19.89 -12.40 -25.68
C LEU A 715 18.43 -12.26 -26.16
N PRO A 716 17.91 -11.01 -26.34
CA PRO A 716 16.62 -10.80 -26.97
C PRO A 716 16.64 -11.24 -28.44
N PRO A 717 15.45 -11.44 -29.08
CA PRO A 717 15.36 -11.70 -30.50
C PRO A 717 16.08 -10.62 -31.33
N VAL A 718 16.72 -11.04 -32.41
CA VAL A 718 17.56 -10.19 -33.26
C VAL A 718 16.83 -8.95 -33.78
N GLU A 719 15.53 -9.08 -34.05
CA GLU A 719 14.67 -7.98 -34.51
C GLU A 719 14.57 -6.79 -33.52
N PHE A 720 14.99 -7.00 -32.26
CA PHE A 720 15.01 -5.95 -31.23
C PHE A 720 16.40 -5.36 -31.00
N LEU A 721 17.43 -5.84 -31.72
CA LEU A 721 18.79 -5.34 -31.64
C LEU A 721 19.06 -4.30 -32.74
N GLU A 722 19.60 -3.18 -32.33
CA GLU A 722 20.11 -2.13 -33.21
C GLU A 722 21.65 -2.19 -33.23
N LEU A 723 22.22 -2.42 -34.39
CA LEU A 723 23.69 -2.46 -34.56
C LEU A 723 24.26 -1.05 -34.59
N ILE A 724 25.23 -0.79 -33.74
CA ILE A 724 25.98 0.47 -33.65
C ILE A 724 27.42 0.25 -34.14
N GLN A 725 28.15 1.35 -34.38
CA GLN A 725 29.58 1.28 -34.72
C GLN A 725 30.39 0.60 -33.61
N ASP A 726 31.44 -0.10 -34.02
CA ASP A 726 32.41 -0.62 -33.07
C ASP A 726 33.13 0.52 -32.32
N PRO A 727 33.65 0.29 -31.10
CA PRO A 727 34.31 1.33 -30.30
C PRO A 727 35.51 2.03 -30.97
N ASP A 728 36.12 1.42 -31.97
CA ASP A 728 37.18 1.99 -32.76
C ASP A 728 36.68 2.83 -33.96
N GLY A 729 35.38 2.99 -34.11
CA GLY A 729 34.72 3.75 -35.17
C GLY A 729 34.57 2.97 -36.49
N SER A 730 34.98 1.71 -36.54
CA SER A 730 34.75 0.84 -37.69
C SER A 730 33.32 0.33 -37.71
N PHE A 731 32.75 0.09 -38.88
CA PHE A 731 31.52 -0.61 -39.10
C PHE A 731 31.80 -1.79 -40.03
N THR A 732 31.54 -3.00 -39.56
CA THR A 732 31.74 -4.21 -40.40
C THR A 732 30.51 -4.41 -41.27
N ASP A 733 30.54 -3.96 -42.52
CA ASP A 733 29.45 -4.06 -43.51
C ASP A 733 29.09 -5.54 -43.85
N ASP A 734 29.97 -6.49 -43.55
CA ASP A 734 29.84 -7.91 -43.85
C ASP A 734 29.39 -8.78 -42.64
N PHE A 735 28.91 -8.15 -41.55
CA PHE A 735 28.47 -8.93 -40.38
C PHE A 735 27.18 -9.70 -40.67
N VAL A 736 27.30 -11.02 -40.75
CA VAL A 736 26.15 -11.95 -40.89
C VAL A 736 25.83 -12.51 -39.52
N ILE A 737 24.59 -12.29 -39.06
CA ILE A 737 24.10 -12.91 -37.84
C ILE A 737 24.02 -14.43 -38.01
N PRO A 738 24.65 -15.25 -37.15
CA PRO A 738 24.61 -16.71 -37.26
C PRO A 738 23.18 -17.27 -37.33
N GLU A 739 22.95 -18.28 -38.19
CA GLU A 739 21.61 -18.93 -38.31
C GLU A 739 21.12 -19.58 -37.01
N ASP A 740 22.04 -19.97 -36.14
CA ASP A 740 21.79 -20.57 -34.83
C ASP A 740 21.75 -19.57 -33.67
N PHE A 741 21.49 -18.28 -33.97
CA PHE A 741 21.33 -17.24 -32.95
C PHE A 741 20.28 -17.68 -31.92
N PRO A 742 20.59 -17.66 -30.61
CA PRO A 742 19.72 -18.22 -29.58
C PRO A 742 18.45 -17.40 -29.41
N THR A 743 17.46 -17.62 -30.25
CA THR A 743 16.11 -17.07 -30.11
C THR A 743 15.29 -17.97 -29.20
N ARG A 744 14.91 -17.50 -28.02
CA ARG A 744 13.93 -18.20 -27.21
C ARG A 744 12.54 -18.01 -27.80
N GLY A 745 11.98 -19.09 -28.34
CA GLY A 745 10.59 -19.12 -28.77
C GLY A 745 9.66 -18.74 -27.59
N ARG A 746 8.64 -17.95 -27.89
CA ARG A 746 7.56 -17.59 -26.95
C ARG A 746 7.02 -18.86 -26.25
N ARG A 747 7.09 -18.91 -24.93
CA ARG A 747 6.16 -19.65 -24.09
C ARG A 747 5.34 -18.71 -23.24
#